data_f2867bdefdc106c1196860a15193e1ce
#
_entry.id   f2867bdefdc106c1196860a15193e1ce
#
_cell.length_a   1.000
_cell.length_b   1.000
_cell.length_c   1.000
_cell.angle_alpha   90.00
_cell.angle_beta   90.00
_cell.angle_gamma   90.00
#
_symmetry.space_group_name_H-M   'P 1'
#
loop_
_entity.id
_entity.type
_entity.pdbx_description
1 polymer ?
#
loop_
_entity_poly.entity_id
_entity_poly.type
_entity_poly.pdbx_seq_one_letter_code
_entity_poly.pdbx_strand_id
1 'polypeptide(L)'
;MKELAKQYNPEEVEDRIYEKWLKGNAFAAKVNPKKKPFTIMMPPPNVTGQLHMGHALDNALQDTLIRFKRMQGFEALWQPGTDHAAIATEVKVINKLKDMGIDKWELGREGFLKEAWKWKEEYEDRIVNQLHKMGSSADWDRLRFTMDEGCSHAVLETFVRLYKKGLIYRGSRMINWCPVCNTSISDAEVLHEEQEGSFWHILYPVVGEEGRFVEIATTRPETLLGDMAVAVNPEDERYKDIVGKELRLPLTDRVIPVIADAYVDKEFGTGCVKITPAHDPNDFLVGERHGLEVLNILTDDAKILCEGSPYNGMDRYEARKKMVEDLEKQGLLKKVVPHSHNVGVHDRCGTTVEPMVKPQWFVKMEELAKPAIEALNKGDLEFVPENYGKTYLHWLENIKDWCISRQLWWGHRIPAYYCEDCGELIVSLEKPECCPKCKSASLRQDDDTLDTWFSSALWPFETLGWPEETEDYKYFYPTDVLVTGYDIIFFWVVRMVFSGIEQTGKTPFKKVLIHGLVRDDQGRKMSKSLGNGIDPLEIIGTYGADALRMTLLTGNAPGNDMRFYHSRVEASRNFMNKVWNASRFLFMNVKEEEKEALLSLVGKKEASLEEVLSVIPKNLALADQWILSKCNHTVSEVTRNLESFDLGIALDKIQNFIWEEFCDWYIEMVKPRLYSEGGESKTLALWTLLKVLKTSLSLLHPFCPFITEEIYDTEKSLFPGEEKMLMLSEWPVFAEELDFSEAEKEGETIKEAVRAIRNIRTEMNVPPSKKATVYIVSEDEGLRKTFTHSKVFFATLAYAQDVIIQQDRTGIPENAVSVLIPKANIFLPFSDLVDLDQERERLEKEEERLKKEIQRAEGMLKNERFLSKAPKEKVQEEEEKAMKYRQMLEQVLERKKALS
;
A
#
# COMPACT_ATOMS: atom_id res chain seq x y z
N MET A 1 22.62 34.52 8.58
CA MET A 1 22.60 33.07 8.21
C MET A 1 21.61 32.34 9.12
N LYS A 2 20.69 31.59 8.58
CA LYS A 2 19.81 30.73 9.39
C LYS A 2 20.65 29.53 9.86
N GLU A 3 20.70 29.31 11.18
CA GLU A 3 21.40 28.14 11.72
C GLU A 3 20.43 26.99 11.92
N LEU A 4 20.84 25.77 11.53
CA LEU A 4 20.09 24.57 11.86
C LEU A 4 20.17 24.28 13.35
N ALA A 5 19.04 23.94 13.96
CA ALA A 5 18.96 23.51 15.36
C ALA A 5 19.91 22.31 15.62
N LYS A 6 20.26 22.11 16.89
CA LYS A 6 21.15 21.01 17.27
C LYS A 6 20.62 19.62 16.92
N GLN A 7 19.31 19.46 16.93
CA GLN A 7 18.59 18.24 16.55
C GLN A 7 17.42 18.60 15.64
N TYR A 8 17.06 17.70 14.74
CA TYR A 8 15.86 17.84 13.95
C TYR A 8 14.63 17.59 14.82
N ASN A 9 13.69 18.55 14.81
CA ASN A 9 12.39 18.43 15.49
C ASN A 9 11.27 18.56 14.46
N PRO A 10 10.61 17.46 14.06
CA PRO A 10 9.51 17.52 13.10
C PRO A 10 8.37 18.45 13.49
N GLU A 11 7.98 18.50 14.77
CA GLU A 11 6.87 19.35 15.26
C GLU A 11 7.09 20.84 14.99
N GLU A 12 8.34 21.29 15.05
CA GLU A 12 8.68 22.71 14.79
C GLU A 12 8.79 23.04 13.29
N VAL A 13 8.95 22.02 12.45
CA VAL A 13 9.27 22.16 11.02
C VAL A 13 8.06 21.90 10.14
N GLU A 14 7.36 20.79 10.35
CA GLU A 14 6.40 20.26 9.38
C GLU A 14 5.23 21.19 9.11
N ASP A 15 4.55 21.70 10.15
CA ASP A 15 3.40 22.60 9.97
C ASP A 15 3.82 23.91 9.27
N ARG A 16 4.96 24.46 9.65
CA ARG A 16 5.48 25.72 9.09
C ARG A 16 5.86 25.55 7.60
N ILE A 17 6.48 24.44 7.24
CA ILE A 17 6.85 24.14 5.85
C ILE A 17 5.59 23.91 5.03
N TYR A 18 4.62 23.15 5.55
CA TYR A 18 3.37 22.91 4.84
C TYR A 18 2.59 24.22 4.58
N GLU A 19 2.48 25.10 5.58
CA GLU A 19 1.92 26.44 5.38
C GLU A 19 2.68 27.29 4.36
N LYS A 20 4.01 27.18 4.32
CA LYS A 20 4.84 27.85 3.32
C LYS A 20 4.46 27.40 1.91
N TRP A 21 4.27 26.09 1.70
CA TRP A 21 3.87 25.55 0.40
C TRP A 21 2.47 26.00 0.00
N LEU A 22 1.51 25.99 0.92
CA LEU A 22 0.14 26.47 0.66
C LEU A 22 0.14 27.96 0.29
N LYS A 23 0.78 28.81 1.11
CA LYS A 23 0.88 30.26 0.83
C LYS A 23 1.59 30.58 -0.47
N GLY A 24 2.56 29.76 -0.84
CA GLY A 24 3.28 29.86 -2.12
C GLY A 24 2.57 29.25 -3.30
N ASN A 25 1.36 28.71 -3.11
CA ASN A 25 0.57 28.03 -4.16
C ASN A 25 1.37 26.95 -4.91
N ALA A 26 2.22 26.19 -4.18
CA ALA A 26 3.19 25.28 -4.74
C ALA A 26 2.58 23.99 -5.31
N PHE A 27 1.34 23.68 -4.94
CA PHE A 27 0.63 22.47 -5.36
C PHE A 27 -0.29 22.66 -6.57
N ALA A 28 -0.63 23.91 -6.87
CA ALA A 28 -1.59 24.23 -7.92
C ALA A 28 -1.08 23.88 -9.33
N ALA A 29 -1.91 23.17 -10.07
CA ALA A 29 -1.69 22.90 -11.48
C ALA A 29 -2.52 23.84 -12.36
N LYS A 30 -1.98 24.27 -13.50
CA LYS A 30 -2.62 25.20 -14.43
C LYS A 30 -2.59 24.65 -15.85
N VAL A 31 -3.62 24.94 -16.63
CA VAL A 31 -3.58 24.65 -18.06
C VAL A 31 -2.43 25.44 -18.69
N ASN A 32 -1.40 24.75 -19.14
CA ASN A 32 -0.21 25.36 -19.73
C ASN A 32 0.22 24.60 -21.00
N PRO A 33 -0.15 25.09 -22.19
CA PRO A 33 0.16 24.41 -23.45
C PRO A 33 1.66 24.22 -23.75
N LYS A 34 2.54 24.94 -23.02
CA LYS A 34 4.01 24.82 -23.16
C LYS A 34 4.60 23.69 -22.35
N LYS A 35 3.86 23.13 -21.41
CA LYS A 35 4.26 22.02 -20.56
C LYS A 35 3.45 20.77 -20.89
N LYS A 36 4.01 19.60 -20.64
CA LYS A 36 3.27 18.33 -20.68
C LYS A 36 2.50 18.17 -19.38
N PRO A 37 1.21 17.80 -19.41
CA PRO A 37 0.51 17.42 -18.19
C PRO A 37 1.04 16.09 -17.64
N PHE A 38 0.93 15.92 -16.34
CA PHE A 38 1.04 14.64 -15.64
C PHE A 38 -0.02 14.61 -14.55
N THR A 39 -0.96 13.69 -14.67
CA THR A 39 -2.16 13.69 -13.83
C THR A 39 -2.33 12.39 -13.07
N ILE A 40 -2.53 12.49 -11.76
CA ILE A 40 -2.97 11.41 -10.88
C ILE A 40 -4.29 11.81 -10.23
N MET A 41 -5.29 10.93 -10.30
CA MET A 41 -6.52 11.04 -9.51
C MET A 41 -6.32 10.35 -8.17
N MET A 42 -6.41 11.10 -7.08
CA MET A 42 -6.37 10.48 -5.75
C MET A 42 -7.57 9.56 -5.58
N PRO A 43 -7.39 8.28 -5.18
CA PRO A 43 -8.50 7.46 -4.75
C PRO A 43 -9.26 8.19 -3.64
N PRO A 44 -10.53 8.60 -3.86
CA PRO A 44 -11.21 9.44 -2.90
C PRO A 44 -11.52 8.66 -1.62
N PRO A 45 -10.95 9.04 -0.46
CA PRO A 45 -11.24 8.34 0.78
C PRO A 45 -12.72 8.45 1.16
N ASN A 46 -13.28 7.35 1.67
CA ASN A 46 -14.65 7.28 2.15
C ASN A 46 -14.84 8.14 3.41
N VAL A 47 -15.87 8.98 3.46
CA VAL A 47 -16.20 9.80 4.64
C VAL A 47 -16.79 8.98 5.81
N THR A 48 -16.30 7.75 6.00
CA THR A 48 -16.76 6.80 7.02
C THR A 48 -15.94 6.81 8.30
N GLY A 49 -14.84 7.54 8.31
CA GLY A 49 -13.92 7.62 9.44
C GLY A 49 -12.55 8.19 9.06
N GLN A 50 -11.63 8.10 10.00
CA GLN A 50 -10.25 8.55 9.79
C GLN A 50 -9.46 7.60 8.88
N LEU A 51 -8.40 8.13 8.25
CA LEU A 51 -7.47 7.38 7.43
C LEU A 51 -6.67 6.37 8.26
N HIS A 52 -6.19 5.33 7.61
CA HIS A 52 -5.34 4.28 8.18
C HIS A 52 -4.05 4.10 7.38
N MET A 53 -3.15 3.22 7.82
CA MET A 53 -1.83 2.99 7.18
C MET A 53 -1.91 2.64 5.69
N GLY A 54 -2.97 1.96 5.22
CA GLY A 54 -3.16 1.69 3.79
C GLY A 54 -3.32 2.98 2.98
N HIS A 55 -4.08 3.95 3.49
CA HIS A 55 -4.20 5.26 2.85
C HIS A 55 -2.87 6.05 2.90
N ALA A 56 -2.12 5.93 4.00
CA ALA A 56 -0.81 6.58 4.11
C ALA A 56 0.19 6.03 3.07
N LEU A 57 0.19 4.72 2.83
CA LEU A 57 1.00 4.10 1.77
C LEU A 57 0.59 4.60 0.39
N ASP A 58 -0.70 4.51 0.08
CA ASP A 58 -1.27 4.94 -1.21
C ASP A 58 -0.93 6.41 -1.52
N ASN A 59 -1.13 7.29 -0.53
CA ASN A 59 -0.78 8.71 -0.66
C ASN A 59 0.74 8.95 -0.79
N ALA A 60 1.58 8.23 -0.05
CA ALA A 60 3.03 8.38 -0.14
C ALA A 60 3.55 8.00 -1.53
N LEU A 61 3.00 6.94 -2.16
CA LEU A 61 3.34 6.53 -3.52
C LEU A 61 2.96 7.62 -4.54
N GLN A 62 1.74 8.13 -4.48
CA GLN A 62 1.24 9.16 -5.38
C GLN A 62 2.01 10.47 -5.23
N ASP A 63 2.19 10.95 -4.00
CA ASP A 63 2.88 12.21 -3.73
C ASP A 63 4.35 12.17 -4.21
N THR A 64 5.01 11.02 -4.06
CA THR A 64 6.36 10.83 -4.57
C THR A 64 6.42 11.00 -6.08
N LEU A 65 5.49 10.40 -6.82
CA LEU A 65 5.42 10.53 -8.29
C LEU A 65 5.07 11.96 -8.71
N ILE A 66 4.13 12.60 -8.05
CA ILE A 66 3.72 13.99 -8.35
C ILE A 66 4.86 14.95 -8.10
N ARG A 67 5.57 14.87 -6.97
CA ARG A 67 6.73 15.71 -6.67
C ARG A 67 7.86 15.49 -7.68
N PHE A 68 8.16 14.24 -8.00
CA PHE A 68 9.14 13.90 -9.02
C PHE A 68 8.80 14.52 -10.37
N LYS A 69 7.58 14.35 -10.87
CA LYS A 69 7.15 14.89 -12.16
C LYS A 69 7.07 16.41 -12.17
N ARG A 70 6.68 17.04 -11.06
CA ARG A 70 6.70 18.49 -10.90
C ARG A 70 8.11 19.04 -11.03
N MET A 71 9.09 18.40 -10.37
CA MET A 71 10.51 18.77 -10.49
C MET A 71 11.09 18.49 -11.89
N GLN A 72 10.56 17.50 -12.63
CA GLN A 72 10.90 17.29 -14.04
C GLN A 72 10.29 18.35 -14.99
N GLY A 73 9.55 19.31 -14.47
CA GLY A 73 8.97 20.41 -15.26
C GLY A 73 7.62 20.11 -15.90
N PHE A 74 7.00 18.97 -15.58
CA PHE A 74 5.60 18.71 -15.99
C PHE A 74 4.64 19.65 -15.27
N GLU A 75 3.47 19.88 -15.88
CA GLU A 75 2.33 20.44 -15.19
C GLU A 75 1.64 19.28 -14.44
N ALA A 76 2.04 19.10 -13.19
CA ALA A 76 1.65 17.92 -12.40
C ALA A 76 0.39 18.21 -11.59
N LEU A 77 -0.74 17.58 -11.96
CA LEU A 77 -2.00 17.65 -11.22
C LEU A 77 -2.16 16.39 -10.36
N TRP A 78 -2.25 16.57 -9.06
CA TRP A 78 -2.78 15.55 -8.15
C TRP A 78 -4.16 16.02 -7.68
N GLN A 79 -5.20 15.41 -8.26
CA GLN A 79 -6.60 15.79 -8.03
C GLN A 79 -7.09 15.15 -6.73
N PRO A 80 -7.37 15.93 -5.65
CA PRO A 80 -7.91 15.40 -4.41
C PRO A 80 -9.42 15.31 -4.41
N GLY A 81 -9.95 14.48 -3.51
CA GLY A 81 -11.37 14.42 -3.22
C GLY A 81 -11.74 13.38 -2.17
N THR A 82 -13.03 13.28 -1.89
CA THR A 82 -13.62 12.32 -0.94
C THR A 82 -14.84 11.64 -1.55
N ASP A 83 -15.12 10.40 -1.09
CA ASP A 83 -16.27 9.61 -1.55
C ASP A 83 -17.38 9.57 -0.50
N HIS A 84 -18.62 9.70 -0.95
CA HIS A 84 -19.81 9.64 -0.09
C HIS A 84 -20.06 8.24 0.49
N ALA A 85 -19.53 7.19 -0.15
CA ALA A 85 -19.54 5.80 0.32
C ALA A 85 -20.92 5.27 0.78
N ALA A 86 -21.94 5.57 0.00
CA ALA A 86 -23.37 5.22 0.16
C ALA A 86 -23.71 4.38 1.41
N ILE A 87 -23.69 3.03 1.30
CA ILE A 87 -24.06 2.10 2.38
C ILE A 87 -23.23 2.34 3.65
N ALA A 88 -21.91 2.46 3.49
CA ALA A 88 -21.01 2.51 4.63
C ALA A 88 -21.19 3.79 5.47
N THR A 89 -21.44 4.93 4.82
CA THR A 89 -21.73 6.20 5.50
C THR A 89 -23.12 6.18 6.13
N GLU A 90 -24.13 5.69 5.40
CA GLU A 90 -25.50 5.58 5.93
C GLU A 90 -25.55 4.76 7.21
N VAL A 91 -24.88 3.60 7.27
CA VAL A 91 -24.75 2.76 8.47
C VAL A 91 -24.11 3.52 9.63
N LYS A 92 -23.06 4.32 9.36
CA LYS A 92 -22.39 5.12 10.40
C LYS A 92 -23.31 6.20 10.97
N VAL A 93 -24.04 6.90 10.12
CA VAL A 93 -25.00 7.93 10.53
C VAL A 93 -26.16 7.30 11.33
N ILE A 94 -26.69 6.17 10.86
CA ILE A 94 -27.74 5.42 11.61
C ILE A 94 -27.26 5.04 13.00
N ASN A 95 -26.04 4.52 13.13
CA ASN A 95 -25.50 4.14 14.43
C ASN A 95 -25.32 5.35 15.34
N LYS A 96 -24.78 6.48 14.84
CA LYS A 96 -24.70 7.74 15.59
C LYS A 96 -26.08 8.21 16.09
N LEU A 97 -27.11 8.15 15.24
CA LEU A 97 -28.47 8.51 15.61
C LEU A 97 -29.04 7.58 16.68
N LYS A 98 -28.83 6.27 16.55
CA LYS A 98 -29.25 5.28 17.56
C LYS A 98 -28.60 5.52 18.92
N ASP A 99 -27.32 5.87 18.95
CA ASP A 99 -26.61 6.22 20.18
C ASP A 99 -27.21 7.48 20.84
N MET A 100 -27.82 8.36 20.04
CA MET A 100 -28.56 9.54 20.49
C MET A 100 -30.06 9.24 20.83
N GLY A 101 -30.50 7.99 20.65
CA GLY A 101 -31.90 7.58 20.86
C GLY A 101 -32.86 8.03 19.76
N ILE A 102 -32.36 8.32 18.57
CA ILE A 102 -33.14 8.82 17.42
C ILE A 102 -33.28 7.71 16.38
N ASP A 103 -34.51 7.43 15.95
CA ASP A 103 -34.79 6.52 14.84
C ASP A 103 -34.71 7.25 13.49
N LYS A 104 -34.05 6.64 12.50
CA LYS A 104 -33.96 7.16 11.12
C LYS A 104 -35.34 7.49 10.54
N TRP A 105 -36.30 6.60 10.75
CA TRP A 105 -37.64 6.72 10.17
C TRP A 105 -38.46 7.88 10.77
N GLU A 106 -38.20 8.21 12.06
CA GLU A 106 -38.85 9.35 12.72
C GLU A 106 -38.37 10.68 12.13
N LEU A 107 -37.09 10.76 11.71
CA LEU A 107 -36.53 11.95 11.05
C LEU A 107 -37.06 12.15 9.64
N GLY A 108 -37.48 11.07 8.96
CA GLY A 108 -37.74 11.08 7.55
C GLY A 108 -36.50 11.34 6.69
N ARG A 109 -36.67 11.22 5.35
CA ARG A 109 -35.55 11.32 4.40
C ARG A 109 -34.79 12.66 4.51
N GLU A 110 -35.51 13.78 4.55
CA GLU A 110 -34.89 15.12 4.61
C GLU A 110 -34.12 15.36 5.91
N GLY A 111 -34.69 14.93 7.04
CA GLY A 111 -34.03 15.05 8.34
C GLY A 111 -32.78 14.19 8.41
N PHE A 112 -32.84 12.96 7.93
CA PHE A 112 -31.70 12.06 7.85
C PHE A 112 -30.58 12.61 6.96
N LEU A 113 -30.91 13.13 5.78
CA LEU A 113 -29.94 13.72 4.86
C LEU A 113 -29.21 14.91 5.50
N LYS A 114 -29.89 15.75 6.27
CA LYS A 114 -29.21 16.85 7.02
C LYS A 114 -28.15 16.33 7.97
N GLU A 115 -28.41 15.24 8.68
CA GLU A 115 -27.41 14.63 9.59
C GLU A 115 -26.27 13.95 8.81
N ALA A 116 -26.57 13.32 7.65
CA ALA A 116 -25.56 12.75 6.78
C ALA A 116 -24.62 13.82 6.18
N TRP A 117 -25.14 14.99 5.78
CA TRP A 117 -24.31 16.12 5.33
C TRP A 117 -23.40 16.67 6.44
N LYS A 118 -23.92 16.82 7.67
CA LYS A 118 -23.08 17.21 8.83
C LYS A 118 -21.98 16.20 9.11
N TRP A 119 -22.30 14.91 9.00
CA TRP A 119 -21.32 13.83 9.12
C TRP A 119 -20.21 13.97 8.05
N LYS A 120 -20.61 14.19 6.79
CA LYS A 120 -19.68 14.41 5.68
C LYS A 120 -18.73 15.57 5.95
N GLU A 121 -19.24 16.74 6.34
CA GLU A 121 -18.41 17.90 6.64
C GLU A 121 -17.37 17.61 7.74
N GLU A 122 -17.80 17.02 8.85
CA GLU A 122 -16.92 16.66 9.98
C GLU A 122 -15.79 15.71 9.55
N TYR A 123 -16.10 14.67 8.78
CA TYR A 123 -15.11 13.65 8.41
C TYR A 123 -14.24 14.04 7.21
N GLU A 124 -14.76 14.80 6.26
CA GLU A 124 -13.96 15.38 5.18
C GLU A 124 -12.87 16.31 5.71
N ASP A 125 -13.23 17.24 6.59
CA ASP A 125 -12.27 18.15 7.24
C ASP A 125 -11.18 17.35 7.97
N ARG A 126 -11.57 16.28 8.66
CA ARG A 126 -10.63 15.40 9.37
C ARG A 126 -9.70 14.67 8.41
N ILE A 127 -10.22 14.12 7.31
CA ILE A 127 -9.45 13.44 6.27
C ILE A 127 -8.46 14.41 5.62
N VAL A 128 -8.90 15.59 5.22
CA VAL A 128 -8.06 16.61 4.60
C VAL A 128 -6.92 17.02 5.55
N ASN A 129 -7.24 17.23 6.84
CA ASN A 129 -6.21 17.54 7.83
C ASN A 129 -5.19 16.40 8.00
N GLN A 130 -5.62 15.14 8.00
CA GLN A 130 -4.70 14.00 8.03
C GLN A 130 -3.78 13.97 6.80
N LEU A 131 -4.32 14.26 5.61
CA LEU A 131 -3.54 14.36 4.36
C LEU A 131 -2.52 15.51 4.42
N HIS A 132 -2.90 16.66 4.97
CA HIS A 132 -1.98 17.78 5.21
C HIS A 132 -0.83 17.37 6.13
N LYS A 133 -1.13 16.71 7.25
CA LYS A 133 -0.11 16.22 8.20
C LYS A 133 0.82 15.17 7.60
N MET A 134 0.36 14.37 6.61
CA MET A 134 1.21 13.46 5.85
C MET A 134 2.07 14.16 4.79
N GLY A 135 1.89 15.46 4.58
CA GLY A 135 2.63 16.25 3.60
C GLY A 135 2.15 16.09 2.15
N SER A 136 0.90 15.65 1.96
CA SER A 136 0.34 15.45 0.61
C SER A 136 0.29 16.74 -0.19
N SER A 137 0.90 16.77 -1.38
CA SER A 137 1.00 17.94 -2.25
C SER A 137 -0.07 17.99 -3.33
N ALA A 138 -1.32 17.67 -2.95
CA ALA A 138 -2.46 17.72 -3.83
C ALA A 138 -2.93 19.16 -4.09
N ASP A 139 -3.58 19.39 -5.20
CA ASP A 139 -4.16 20.69 -5.56
C ASP A 139 -5.49 20.92 -4.80
N TRP A 140 -5.37 21.45 -3.58
CA TRP A 140 -6.49 21.60 -2.64
C TRP A 140 -7.56 22.58 -3.11
N ASP A 141 -7.25 23.51 -4.02
CA ASP A 141 -8.23 24.39 -4.63
C ASP A 141 -9.20 23.62 -5.55
N ARG A 142 -8.83 22.40 -5.93
CA ARG A 142 -9.60 21.46 -6.74
C ARG A 142 -10.22 20.31 -5.93
N LEU A 143 -10.31 20.44 -4.60
CA LEU A 143 -10.95 19.42 -3.77
C LEU A 143 -12.38 19.15 -4.24
N ARG A 144 -12.70 17.88 -4.52
CA ARG A 144 -13.99 17.42 -5.00
C ARG A 144 -14.63 16.43 -4.03
N PHE A 145 -15.93 16.37 -4.12
CA PHE A 145 -16.74 15.36 -3.41
C PHE A 145 -17.64 14.65 -4.42
N THR A 146 -17.73 13.32 -4.37
CA THR A 146 -18.51 12.54 -5.34
C THR A 146 -19.99 12.90 -5.43
N MET A 147 -20.54 13.63 -4.45
CA MET A 147 -21.90 14.18 -4.48
C MET A 147 -21.94 15.72 -4.60
N ASP A 148 -20.85 16.39 -5.00
CA ASP A 148 -20.93 17.78 -5.35
C ASP A 148 -21.79 18.01 -6.62
N GLU A 149 -22.15 19.25 -6.91
CA GLU A 149 -23.07 19.59 -8.01
C GLU A 149 -22.57 19.08 -9.37
N GLY A 150 -21.27 19.27 -9.67
CA GLY A 150 -20.68 18.85 -10.94
C GLY A 150 -20.61 17.33 -11.08
N CYS A 151 -20.13 16.62 -10.04
CA CYS A 151 -20.11 15.16 -10.03
C CYS A 151 -21.52 14.57 -10.09
N SER A 152 -22.47 15.13 -9.35
CA SER A 152 -23.88 14.70 -9.40
C SER A 152 -24.48 14.86 -10.79
N HIS A 153 -24.21 15.98 -11.48
CA HIS A 153 -24.64 16.19 -12.86
C HIS A 153 -24.06 15.13 -13.81
N ALA A 154 -22.76 14.85 -13.71
CA ALA A 154 -22.10 13.84 -14.52
C ALA A 154 -22.67 12.43 -14.30
N VAL A 155 -22.98 12.07 -13.05
CA VAL A 155 -23.60 10.80 -12.68
C VAL A 155 -24.98 10.64 -13.31
N LEU A 156 -25.83 11.66 -13.19
CA LEU A 156 -27.18 11.63 -13.77
C LEU A 156 -27.14 11.61 -15.30
N GLU A 157 -26.25 12.39 -15.92
CA GLU A 157 -26.04 12.36 -17.37
C GLU A 157 -25.60 10.99 -17.87
N THR A 158 -24.67 10.33 -17.15
CA THR A 158 -24.23 8.96 -17.48
C THR A 158 -25.40 7.97 -17.42
N PHE A 159 -26.21 8.02 -16.37
CA PHE A 159 -27.39 7.17 -16.24
C PHE A 159 -28.36 7.35 -17.41
N VAL A 160 -28.69 8.59 -17.74
CA VAL A 160 -29.62 8.93 -18.84
C VAL A 160 -29.07 8.47 -20.18
N ARG A 161 -27.77 8.66 -20.45
CA ARG A 161 -27.13 8.21 -21.70
C ARG A 161 -27.16 6.70 -21.85
N LEU A 162 -26.77 5.97 -20.80
CA LEU A 162 -26.78 4.51 -20.82
C LEU A 162 -28.20 3.94 -20.95
N TYR A 163 -29.19 4.56 -20.29
CA TYR A 163 -30.60 4.19 -20.47
C TYR A 163 -31.09 4.37 -21.88
N LYS A 164 -30.82 5.53 -22.51
CA LYS A 164 -31.17 5.82 -23.91
C LYS A 164 -30.54 4.86 -24.90
N LYS A 165 -29.34 4.35 -24.59
CA LYS A 165 -28.65 3.30 -25.36
C LYS A 165 -29.21 1.90 -25.12
N GLY A 166 -30.12 1.71 -24.16
CA GLY A 166 -30.65 0.41 -23.76
C GLY A 166 -29.67 -0.45 -22.96
N LEU A 167 -28.59 0.16 -22.45
CA LEU A 167 -27.59 -0.48 -21.58
C LEU A 167 -28.01 -0.48 -20.09
N ILE A 168 -28.89 0.43 -19.68
CA ILE A 168 -29.54 0.38 -18.37
C ILE A 168 -30.98 -0.08 -18.55
N TYR A 169 -31.39 -1.00 -17.70
CA TYR A 169 -32.76 -1.51 -17.69
C TYR A 169 -33.25 -1.79 -16.26
N ARG A 170 -34.55 -1.82 -16.05
CA ARG A 170 -35.19 -2.27 -14.81
C ARG A 170 -35.78 -3.66 -15.00
N GLY A 171 -35.45 -4.58 -14.11
CA GLY A 171 -35.91 -5.96 -14.21
C GLY A 171 -35.89 -6.71 -12.87
N SER A 172 -36.71 -7.75 -12.77
CA SER A 172 -36.67 -8.65 -11.61
C SER A 172 -35.61 -9.73 -11.84
N ARG A 173 -34.61 -9.72 -11.00
CA ARG A 173 -33.47 -10.67 -11.04
C ARG A 173 -33.16 -11.15 -9.63
N MET A 174 -32.47 -12.29 -9.56
CA MET A 174 -31.85 -12.75 -8.33
C MET A 174 -30.75 -11.76 -7.91
N ILE A 175 -30.82 -11.29 -6.67
CA ILE A 175 -29.86 -10.36 -6.05
C ILE A 175 -29.47 -10.85 -4.66
N ASN A 176 -28.32 -10.40 -4.17
CA ASN A 176 -27.96 -10.51 -2.76
C ASN A 176 -28.63 -9.38 -1.97
N TRP A 177 -29.37 -9.74 -0.94
CA TRP A 177 -30.10 -8.79 -0.09
C TRP A 177 -29.58 -8.83 1.35
N CYS A 178 -29.26 -7.66 1.91
CA CYS A 178 -28.93 -7.56 3.33
C CYS A 178 -30.15 -7.19 4.16
N PRO A 179 -30.70 -8.08 5.01
CA PRO A 179 -31.90 -7.80 5.77
C PRO A 179 -31.72 -6.81 6.91
N VAL A 180 -30.47 -6.54 7.34
CA VAL A 180 -30.16 -5.56 8.38
C VAL A 180 -29.97 -4.16 7.78
N CYS A 181 -29.23 -4.05 6.68
CA CYS A 181 -29.06 -2.78 5.96
C CYS A 181 -30.29 -2.45 5.08
N ASN A 182 -31.16 -3.43 4.86
CA ASN A 182 -32.40 -3.34 4.08
C ASN A 182 -32.16 -2.83 2.64
N THR A 183 -31.13 -3.38 1.99
CA THR A 183 -30.71 -2.99 0.64
C THR A 183 -30.06 -4.15 -0.11
N SER A 184 -30.10 -4.06 -1.44
CA SER A 184 -29.31 -4.92 -2.33
C SER A 184 -27.82 -4.63 -2.16
N ILE A 185 -27.01 -5.67 -2.28
CA ILE A 185 -25.54 -5.58 -2.28
C ILE A 185 -24.99 -6.30 -3.52
N SER A 186 -23.81 -5.89 -3.98
CA SER A 186 -23.18 -6.55 -5.12
C SER A 186 -22.53 -7.88 -4.72
N ASP A 187 -22.33 -8.80 -5.67
CA ASP A 187 -21.66 -10.09 -5.43
C ASP A 187 -20.28 -9.91 -4.77
N ALA A 188 -19.59 -8.85 -5.10
CA ALA A 188 -18.28 -8.56 -4.60
C ALA A 188 -18.26 -8.06 -3.13
N GLU A 189 -19.39 -7.58 -2.60
CA GLU A 189 -19.57 -7.16 -1.19
C GLU A 189 -19.98 -8.34 -0.30
N VAL A 190 -20.14 -9.55 -0.87
CA VAL A 190 -20.44 -10.77 -0.14
C VAL A 190 -19.15 -11.50 0.21
N LEU A 191 -18.83 -11.55 1.49
CA LEU A 191 -17.75 -12.39 2.01
C LEU A 191 -18.29 -13.79 2.26
N HIS A 192 -17.48 -14.81 2.00
CA HIS A 192 -17.83 -16.18 2.27
C HIS A 192 -17.11 -16.67 3.53
N GLU A 193 -17.88 -16.98 4.56
CA GLU A 193 -17.37 -17.45 5.84
C GLU A 193 -17.81 -18.90 6.07
N GLU A 194 -16.89 -19.72 6.54
CA GLU A 194 -17.22 -21.09 6.94
C GLU A 194 -18.01 -21.05 8.26
N GLN A 195 -19.21 -21.58 8.24
CA GLN A 195 -20.10 -21.66 9.40
C GLN A 195 -20.54 -23.09 9.65
N GLU A 196 -20.60 -23.44 10.94
CA GLU A 196 -21.16 -24.71 11.34
C GLU A 196 -22.69 -24.67 11.19
N GLY A 197 -23.20 -25.66 10.47
CA GLY A 197 -24.61 -25.82 10.23
C GLY A 197 -25.01 -27.32 10.24
N SER A 198 -26.06 -27.65 9.56
CA SER A 198 -26.54 -29.03 9.44
C SER A 198 -27.15 -29.25 8.06
N PHE A 199 -27.12 -30.50 7.62
CA PHE A 199 -28.07 -31.00 6.64
C PHE A 199 -29.27 -31.59 7.34
N TRP A 200 -30.46 -31.02 7.09
CA TRP A 200 -31.74 -31.56 7.51
C TRP A 200 -32.27 -32.44 6.40
N HIS A 201 -32.43 -33.74 6.67
CA HIS A 201 -32.96 -34.73 5.74
C HIS A 201 -34.48 -34.81 5.94
N ILE A 202 -35.26 -34.33 4.98
CA ILE A 202 -36.70 -34.17 5.03
C ILE A 202 -37.36 -35.13 4.03
N LEU A 203 -38.44 -35.77 4.42
CA LEU A 203 -39.20 -36.72 3.60
C LEU A 203 -40.40 -36.02 2.95
N TYR A 204 -40.39 -35.98 1.61
CA TYR A 204 -41.51 -35.45 0.83
C TYR A 204 -42.41 -36.61 0.35
N PRO A 205 -43.69 -36.73 0.81
CA PRO A 205 -44.56 -37.82 0.43
C PRO A 205 -44.93 -37.77 -1.07
N VAL A 206 -44.90 -38.90 -1.74
CA VAL A 206 -45.36 -39.02 -3.15
C VAL A 206 -46.87 -39.07 -3.14
N VAL A 207 -47.52 -38.21 -3.91
CA VAL A 207 -48.99 -38.14 -4.01
C VAL A 207 -49.51 -39.44 -4.67
N GLY A 208 -50.48 -40.07 -4.01
CA GLY A 208 -51.14 -41.32 -4.49
C GLY A 208 -50.33 -42.61 -4.23
N GLU A 209 -49.18 -42.54 -3.58
CA GLU A 209 -48.38 -43.71 -3.19
C GLU A 209 -48.11 -43.73 -1.69
N GLU A 210 -48.95 -44.39 -0.93
CA GLU A 210 -48.86 -44.46 0.51
C GLU A 210 -47.54 -45.10 0.98
N GLY A 211 -46.85 -44.42 1.91
CA GLY A 211 -45.56 -44.87 2.45
C GLY A 211 -44.34 -44.64 1.55
N ARG A 212 -44.51 -44.01 0.40
CA ARG A 212 -43.40 -43.64 -0.48
C ARG A 212 -42.98 -42.16 -0.31
N PHE A 213 -41.69 -41.94 -0.16
CA PHE A 213 -41.14 -40.60 0.09
C PHE A 213 -39.93 -40.34 -0.81
N VAL A 214 -39.70 -39.08 -1.14
CA VAL A 214 -38.44 -38.56 -1.71
C VAL A 214 -37.69 -37.85 -0.57
N GLU A 215 -36.46 -38.25 -0.36
CA GLU A 215 -35.59 -37.69 0.66
C GLU A 215 -34.82 -36.49 0.14
N ILE A 216 -34.98 -35.34 0.76
CA ILE A 216 -34.31 -34.09 0.43
C ILE A 216 -33.37 -33.74 1.58
N ALA A 217 -32.11 -33.36 1.27
CA ALA A 217 -31.17 -32.80 2.23
C ALA A 217 -30.99 -31.31 1.96
N THR A 218 -31.25 -30.48 2.97
CA THR A 218 -31.13 -29.01 2.83
C THR A 218 -30.41 -28.40 4.02
N THR A 219 -29.65 -27.31 3.76
CA THR A 219 -29.06 -26.47 4.82
C THR A 219 -29.99 -25.34 5.24
N ARG A 220 -31.12 -25.13 4.53
CA ARG A 220 -32.06 -24.01 4.73
C ARG A 220 -33.52 -24.49 4.80
N PRO A 221 -33.91 -25.16 5.89
CA PRO A 221 -35.31 -25.64 6.06
C PRO A 221 -36.33 -24.51 6.01
N GLU A 222 -35.98 -23.28 6.44
CA GLU A 222 -36.87 -22.12 6.47
C GLU A 222 -37.40 -21.72 5.09
N THR A 223 -36.68 -22.06 4.00
CA THR A 223 -37.09 -21.72 2.64
C THR A 223 -38.06 -22.76 2.03
N LEU A 224 -38.36 -23.85 2.74
CA LEU A 224 -39.23 -24.95 2.28
C LEU A 224 -40.57 -24.45 1.77
N LEU A 225 -41.17 -23.46 2.45
CA LEU A 225 -42.46 -22.89 2.05
C LEU A 225 -42.44 -22.27 0.64
N GLY A 226 -41.29 -21.96 0.09
CA GLY A 226 -41.08 -21.42 -1.26
C GLY A 226 -40.70 -22.46 -2.31
N ASP A 227 -40.68 -23.76 -1.97
CA ASP A 227 -40.33 -24.80 -2.94
C ASP A 227 -41.40 -24.93 -4.03
N MET A 228 -40.95 -25.02 -5.28
CA MET A 228 -41.78 -25.10 -6.46
C MET A 228 -41.62 -26.43 -7.22
N ALA A 229 -40.54 -27.16 -6.99
CA ALA A 229 -40.29 -28.49 -7.55
C ALA A 229 -39.25 -29.24 -6.72
N VAL A 230 -39.11 -30.52 -6.98
CA VAL A 230 -37.92 -31.31 -6.63
C VAL A 230 -37.26 -31.76 -7.91
N ALA A 231 -35.98 -31.46 -8.07
CA ALA A 231 -35.19 -31.84 -9.24
C ALA A 231 -34.36 -33.10 -8.98
N VAL A 232 -34.23 -33.94 -9.99
CA VAL A 232 -33.40 -35.15 -10.00
C VAL A 232 -32.58 -35.18 -11.31
N ASN A 233 -31.41 -35.83 -11.29
CA ASN A 233 -30.66 -35.98 -12.51
C ASN A 233 -31.35 -36.93 -13.50
N PRO A 234 -31.51 -36.58 -14.78
CA PRO A 234 -32.19 -37.44 -15.77
C PRO A 234 -31.51 -38.80 -15.98
N GLU A 235 -30.24 -38.94 -15.62
CA GLU A 235 -29.49 -40.19 -15.73
C GLU A 235 -29.52 -41.02 -14.42
N ASP A 236 -30.14 -40.52 -13.34
CA ASP A 236 -30.18 -41.22 -12.07
C ASP A 236 -31.29 -42.29 -12.08
N GLU A 237 -30.87 -43.55 -12.18
CA GLU A 237 -31.79 -44.71 -12.20
C GLU A 237 -32.68 -44.81 -10.97
N ARG A 238 -32.28 -44.26 -9.79
CA ARG A 238 -33.02 -44.32 -8.54
C ARG A 238 -34.34 -43.56 -8.60
N TYR A 239 -34.41 -42.57 -9.51
CA TYR A 239 -35.51 -41.58 -9.50
C TYR A 239 -36.24 -41.51 -10.85
N LYS A 240 -35.86 -42.28 -11.86
CA LYS A 240 -36.52 -42.27 -13.20
C LYS A 240 -38.04 -42.47 -13.14
N ASP A 241 -38.50 -43.29 -12.22
CA ASP A 241 -39.90 -43.63 -12.12
C ASP A 241 -40.76 -42.59 -11.38
N ILE A 242 -40.12 -41.61 -10.73
CA ILE A 242 -40.80 -40.50 -10.04
C ILE A 242 -40.83 -39.19 -10.81
N VAL A 243 -40.05 -39.05 -11.87
CA VAL A 243 -40.09 -37.87 -12.74
C VAL A 243 -41.48 -37.65 -13.30
N GLY A 244 -42.01 -36.42 -13.14
CA GLY A 244 -43.37 -36.07 -13.54
C GLY A 244 -44.46 -36.41 -12.53
N LYS A 245 -44.13 -37.08 -11.42
CA LYS A 245 -45.07 -37.25 -10.29
C LYS A 245 -45.11 -36.01 -9.42
N GLU A 246 -46.13 -35.95 -8.58
CA GLU A 246 -46.35 -34.88 -7.61
C GLU A 246 -45.94 -35.33 -6.23
N LEU A 247 -45.32 -34.38 -5.49
CA LEU A 247 -44.98 -34.55 -4.07
C LEU A 247 -45.81 -33.60 -3.22
N ARG A 248 -46.22 -34.05 -2.07
CA ARG A 248 -46.85 -33.17 -1.08
C ARG A 248 -45.72 -32.38 -0.39
N LEU A 249 -45.78 -31.04 -0.44
CA LEU A 249 -44.84 -30.17 0.21
C LEU A 249 -45.06 -30.22 1.74
N PRO A 250 -44.09 -30.68 2.56
CA PRO A 250 -44.24 -30.73 4.01
C PRO A 250 -44.67 -29.39 4.61
N LEU A 251 -45.38 -29.44 5.73
CA LEU A 251 -45.91 -28.28 6.49
C LEU A 251 -46.86 -27.37 5.70
N THR A 252 -47.35 -27.82 4.54
CA THR A 252 -48.29 -27.09 3.68
C THR A 252 -49.33 -28.05 3.06
N ASP A 253 -50.34 -27.47 2.43
CA ASP A 253 -51.32 -28.23 1.61
C ASP A 253 -50.96 -28.26 0.13
N ARG A 254 -49.79 -27.70 -0.26
CA ARG A 254 -49.35 -27.61 -1.64
C ARG A 254 -48.76 -28.93 -2.15
N VAL A 255 -48.88 -29.11 -3.44
CA VAL A 255 -48.20 -30.18 -4.18
C VAL A 255 -47.23 -29.55 -5.20
N ILE A 256 -46.09 -30.18 -5.39
CA ILE A 256 -45.03 -29.73 -6.27
C ILE A 256 -44.57 -30.90 -7.19
N PRO A 257 -44.18 -30.63 -8.44
CA PRO A 257 -43.75 -31.68 -9.38
C PRO A 257 -42.30 -32.14 -9.11
N VAL A 258 -42.00 -33.38 -9.53
CA VAL A 258 -40.62 -33.85 -9.69
C VAL A 258 -40.18 -33.57 -11.13
N ILE A 259 -39.10 -32.82 -11.30
CA ILE A 259 -38.52 -32.45 -12.61
C ILE A 259 -37.18 -33.13 -12.81
N ALA A 260 -36.78 -33.28 -14.08
CA ALA A 260 -35.46 -33.80 -14.44
C ALA A 260 -34.57 -32.65 -14.94
N ASP A 261 -33.43 -32.41 -14.27
CA ASP A 261 -32.47 -31.39 -14.66
C ASP A 261 -31.04 -31.87 -14.45
N ALA A 262 -30.18 -31.66 -15.44
CA ALA A 262 -28.78 -32.06 -15.40
C ALA A 262 -27.93 -31.28 -14.36
N TYR A 263 -28.46 -30.19 -13.80
CA TYR A 263 -27.86 -29.46 -12.70
C TYR A 263 -27.62 -30.33 -11.45
N VAL A 264 -28.52 -31.33 -11.22
CA VAL A 264 -28.44 -32.16 -10.01
C VAL A 264 -27.27 -33.13 -10.09
N ASP A 265 -26.37 -33.04 -9.13
CA ASP A 265 -25.30 -34.04 -8.98
C ASP A 265 -25.86 -35.31 -8.29
N LYS A 266 -25.87 -36.43 -9.04
CA LYS A 266 -26.39 -37.71 -8.54
C LYS A 266 -25.56 -38.35 -7.43
N GLU A 267 -24.30 -37.97 -7.30
CA GLU A 267 -23.38 -38.47 -6.27
C GLU A 267 -23.37 -37.60 -5.00
N PHE A 268 -23.96 -36.39 -5.05
CA PHE A 268 -23.99 -35.48 -3.91
C PHE A 268 -25.30 -35.61 -3.11
N GLY A 269 -25.16 -35.75 -1.79
CA GLY A 269 -26.29 -35.79 -0.87
C GLY A 269 -27.23 -36.96 -1.14
N THR A 270 -28.51 -36.66 -1.42
CA THR A 270 -29.53 -37.67 -1.74
C THR A 270 -29.71 -37.92 -3.25
N GLY A 271 -29.09 -37.09 -4.08
CA GLY A 271 -29.33 -37.04 -5.54
C GLY A 271 -30.66 -36.36 -5.91
N CYS A 272 -31.34 -35.76 -4.94
CA CYS A 272 -32.54 -34.95 -5.12
C CYS A 272 -32.32 -33.57 -4.52
N VAL A 273 -32.72 -32.52 -5.23
CA VAL A 273 -32.60 -31.14 -4.79
C VAL A 273 -33.96 -30.47 -4.80
N LYS A 274 -34.35 -29.83 -3.69
CA LYS A 274 -35.51 -28.95 -3.69
C LYS A 274 -35.20 -27.68 -4.50
N ILE A 275 -36.14 -27.21 -5.27
CA ILE A 275 -36.01 -26.02 -6.10
C ILE A 275 -36.85 -24.89 -5.56
N THR A 276 -36.16 -23.85 -5.07
CA THR A 276 -36.78 -22.67 -4.48
C THR A 276 -36.35 -21.42 -5.29
N PRO A 277 -36.98 -21.14 -6.43
CA PRO A 277 -36.51 -20.13 -7.39
C PRO A 277 -36.33 -18.71 -6.84
N ALA A 278 -37.05 -18.38 -5.75
CA ALA A 278 -36.95 -17.04 -5.15
C ALA A 278 -35.75 -16.84 -4.21
N HIS A 279 -35.11 -17.93 -3.74
CA HIS A 279 -34.17 -17.87 -2.61
C HIS A 279 -32.86 -18.62 -2.81
N ASP A 280 -32.58 -19.08 -4.04
CA ASP A 280 -31.31 -19.67 -4.42
C ASP A 280 -30.97 -19.32 -5.88
N PRO A 281 -29.73 -18.83 -6.20
CA PRO A 281 -29.37 -18.44 -7.55
C PRO A 281 -29.41 -19.59 -8.58
N ASN A 282 -29.04 -20.81 -8.17
CA ASN A 282 -29.07 -21.96 -9.06
C ASN A 282 -30.49 -22.47 -9.27
N ASP A 283 -31.30 -22.48 -8.21
CA ASP A 283 -32.72 -22.84 -8.28
C ASP A 283 -33.49 -21.84 -9.17
N PHE A 284 -33.13 -20.56 -9.14
CA PHE A 284 -33.69 -19.56 -10.05
C PHE A 284 -33.48 -19.91 -11.53
N LEU A 285 -32.25 -20.32 -11.90
CA LEU A 285 -31.92 -20.74 -13.27
C LEU A 285 -32.63 -22.04 -13.67
N VAL A 286 -32.77 -22.99 -12.74
CA VAL A 286 -33.58 -24.22 -12.95
C VAL A 286 -35.04 -23.81 -13.15
N GLY A 287 -35.53 -22.89 -12.32
CA GLY A 287 -36.90 -22.38 -12.43
C GLY A 287 -37.18 -21.71 -13.79
N GLU A 288 -36.28 -20.90 -14.31
CA GLU A 288 -36.40 -20.29 -15.64
C GLU A 288 -36.48 -21.37 -16.75
N ARG A 289 -35.60 -22.40 -16.71
CA ARG A 289 -35.61 -23.49 -17.70
C ARG A 289 -36.89 -24.30 -17.72
N HIS A 290 -37.50 -24.48 -16.56
CA HIS A 290 -38.71 -25.29 -16.42
C HIS A 290 -39.98 -24.47 -16.30
N GLY A 291 -39.91 -23.15 -16.36
CA GLY A 291 -41.08 -22.25 -16.28
C GLY A 291 -41.75 -22.30 -14.91
N LEU A 292 -41.02 -22.51 -13.81
CA LEU A 292 -41.53 -22.54 -12.46
C LEU A 292 -41.83 -21.11 -11.97
N GLU A 293 -42.85 -20.98 -11.13
CA GLU A 293 -43.21 -19.73 -10.48
C GLU A 293 -42.10 -19.31 -9.49
N VAL A 294 -41.90 -18.00 -9.35
CA VAL A 294 -40.96 -17.42 -8.38
C VAL A 294 -41.77 -16.94 -7.17
N LEU A 295 -41.86 -17.77 -6.14
CA LEU A 295 -42.60 -17.48 -4.91
C LEU A 295 -41.67 -16.94 -3.83
N ASN A 296 -41.68 -15.62 -3.60
CA ASN A 296 -40.93 -15.02 -2.52
C ASN A 296 -41.66 -15.27 -1.17
N ILE A 297 -40.95 -15.85 -0.20
CA ILE A 297 -41.46 -16.16 1.14
C ILE A 297 -40.71 -15.43 2.27
N LEU A 298 -39.95 -14.40 1.95
CA LEU A 298 -39.28 -13.57 2.94
C LEU A 298 -39.62 -12.10 2.75
N THR A 299 -39.81 -11.40 3.85
CA THR A 299 -39.88 -9.93 3.89
C THR A 299 -38.49 -9.31 3.75
N ASP A 300 -38.41 -7.98 3.60
CA ASP A 300 -37.15 -7.26 3.48
C ASP A 300 -36.25 -7.36 4.73
N ASP A 301 -36.84 -7.56 5.92
CA ASP A 301 -36.13 -7.84 7.17
C ASP A 301 -35.98 -9.36 7.45
N ALA A 302 -36.12 -10.19 6.39
CA ALA A 302 -35.96 -11.65 6.41
C ALA A 302 -36.88 -12.39 7.43
N LYS A 303 -38.09 -11.91 7.63
CA LYS A 303 -39.16 -12.66 8.28
C LYS A 303 -39.96 -13.48 7.27
N ILE A 304 -40.53 -14.56 7.70
CA ILE A 304 -41.37 -15.39 6.84
C ILE A 304 -42.61 -14.61 6.36
N LEU A 305 -42.81 -14.59 5.05
CA LEU A 305 -43.94 -14.00 4.35
C LEU A 305 -44.79 -15.13 3.72
N CYS A 306 -45.69 -15.69 4.47
CA CYS A 306 -46.56 -16.76 4.03
C CYS A 306 -47.90 -16.67 4.79
N GLU A 307 -48.85 -15.95 4.21
CA GLU A 307 -50.16 -15.75 4.83
C GLU A 307 -50.88 -17.11 5.10
N GLY A 308 -51.49 -17.24 6.27
CA GLY A 308 -52.14 -18.47 6.70
C GLY A 308 -51.20 -19.52 7.28
N SER A 309 -49.88 -19.36 7.15
CA SER A 309 -48.89 -20.26 7.76
C SER A 309 -48.67 -19.90 9.24
N PRO A 310 -48.47 -20.88 10.12
CA PRO A 310 -48.11 -20.62 11.53
C PRO A 310 -46.75 -19.96 11.73
N TYR A 311 -45.97 -19.89 10.67
CA TYR A 311 -44.62 -19.29 10.66
C TYR A 311 -44.60 -17.84 10.16
N ASN A 312 -45.75 -17.35 9.65
CA ASN A 312 -45.82 -15.99 9.09
C ASN A 312 -45.38 -14.91 10.09
N GLY A 313 -44.51 -14.01 9.69
CA GLY A 313 -43.96 -12.94 10.53
C GLY A 313 -42.83 -13.37 11.49
N MET A 314 -42.47 -14.65 11.58
CA MET A 314 -41.34 -15.13 12.38
C MET A 314 -40.01 -14.77 11.70
N ASP A 315 -38.99 -14.46 12.51
CA ASP A 315 -37.59 -14.38 12.00
C ASP A 315 -37.18 -15.71 11.34
N ARG A 316 -36.40 -15.63 10.30
CA ARG A 316 -35.98 -16.81 9.50
C ARG A 316 -35.38 -17.95 10.33
N TYR A 317 -34.59 -17.63 11.35
CA TYR A 317 -33.90 -18.61 12.19
C TYR A 317 -34.84 -19.19 13.27
N GLU A 318 -35.75 -18.37 13.79
CA GLU A 318 -36.82 -18.84 14.69
C GLU A 318 -37.80 -19.77 13.92
N ALA A 319 -38.18 -19.38 12.70
CA ALA A 319 -39.00 -20.21 11.82
C ALA A 319 -38.29 -21.52 11.45
N ARG A 320 -37.00 -21.51 11.13
CA ARG A 320 -36.19 -22.71 10.88
C ARG A 320 -36.29 -23.69 12.04
N LYS A 321 -36.08 -23.22 13.27
CA LYS A 321 -36.15 -24.05 14.47
C LYS A 321 -37.54 -24.65 14.64
N LYS A 322 -38.55 -23.82 14.49
CA LYS A 322 -39.96 -24.25 14.65
C LYS A 322 -40.39 -25.24 13.57
N MET A 323 -40.04 -25.02 12.31
CA MET A 323 -40.30 -25.94 11.19
C MET A 323 -39.66 -27.30 11.41
N VAL A 324 -38.40 -27.34 11.86
CA VAL A 324 -37.68 -28.58 12.14
C VAL A 324 -38.40 -29.38 13.26
N GLU A 325 -38.81 -28.71 14.34
CA GLU A 325 -39.61 -29.35 15.41
C GLU A 325 -40.92 -29.92 14.89
N ASP A 326 -41.63 -29.21 14.02
CA ASP A 326 -42.91 -29.64 13.48
C ASP A 326 -42.75 -30.75 12.42
N LEU A 327 -41.69 -30.76 11.63
CA LEU A 327 -41.32 -31.87 10.75
C LEU A 327 -41.00 -33.14 11.54
N GLU A 328 -40.31 -33.02 12.68
CA GLU A 328 -40.03 -34.15 13.57
C GLU A 328 -41.33 -34.74 14.14
N LYS A 329 -42.26 -33.88 14.66
CA LYS A 329 -43.59 -34.33 15.16
C LYS A 329 -44.43 -35.02 14.10
N GLN A 330 -44.31 -34.62 12.83
CA GLN A 330 -45.00 -35.24 11.70
C GLN A 330 -44.30 -36.51 11.19
N GLY A 331 -43.13 -36.88 11.73
CA GLY A 331 -42.30 -38.00 11.27
C GLY A 331 -41.72 -37.79 9.88
N LEU A 332 -41.62 -36.53 9.44
CA LEU A 332 -41.05 -36.14 8.13
C LEU A 332 -39.59 -35.71 8.22
N LEU A 333 -39.02 -35.54 9.40
CA LEU A 333 -37.61 -35.36 9.61
C LEU A 333 -36.91 -36.70 9.78
N LYS A 334 -36.12 -37.13 8.83
CA LYS A 334 -35.44 -38.44 8.85
C LYS A 334 -34.20 -38.43 9.75
N LYS A 335 -33.34 -37.45 9.59
CA LYS A 335 -32.10 -37.24 10.37
C LYS A 335 -31.58 -35.82 10.22
N VAL A 336 -30.69 -35.42 11.12
CA VAL A 336 -29.92 -34.19 11.06
C VAL A 336 -28.45 -34.56 11.08
N VAL A 337 -27.68 -34.09 10.09
CA VAL A 337 -26.24 -34.37 9.96
C VAL A 337 -25.48 -33.06 10.06
N PRO A 338 -24.53 -32.93 11.02
CA PRO A 338 -23.68 -31.74 11.10
C PRO A 338 -22.94 -31.51 9.77
N HIS A 339 -22.90 -30.29 9.32
CA HIS A 339 -22.25 -29.90 8.05
C HIS A 339 -21.70 -28.47 8.15
N SER A 340 -20.41 -28.34 7.86
CA SER A 340 -19.79 -27.02 7.71
C SER A 340 -19.90 -26.60 6.25
N HIS A 341 -20.33 -25.35 6.01
CA HIS A 341 -20.47 -24.80 4.66
C HIS A 341 -20.20 -23.30 4.64
N ASN A 342 -19.80 -22.81 3.47
CA ASN A 342 -19.56 -21.41 3.25
C ASN A 342 -20.88 -20.65 3.13
N VAL A 343 -21.06 -19.64 3.99
CA VAL A 343 -22.23 -18.76 4.02
C VAL A 343 -21.81 -17.36 3.57
N GLY A 344 -22.59 -16.77 2.68
CA GLY A 344 -22.39 -15.38 2.26
C GLY A 344 -22.78 -14.41 3.37
N VAL A 345 -21.88 -13.52 3.76
CA VAL A 345 -22.14 -12.45 4.72
C VAL A 345 -21.83 -11.08 4.12
N HIS A 346 -22.57 -10.06 4.54
CA HIS A 346 -22.33 -8.70 4.08
C HIS A 346 -21.06 -8.11 4.75
N ASP A 347 -20.10 -7.61 3.98
CA ASP A 347 -18.80 -7.13 4.45
C ASP A 347 -18.89 -5.95 5.44
N ARG A 348 -20.00 -5.20 5.46
CA ARG A 348 -20.19 -4.01 6.30
C ARG A 348 -20.84 -4.30 7.66
N CYS A 349 -21.75 -5.25 7.72
CA CYS A 349 -22.52 -5.52 8.95
C CYS A 349 -22.37 -6.97 9.46
N GLY A 350 -21.68 -7.85 8.71
CA GLY A 350 -21.46 -9.25 9.08
C GLY A 350 -22.74 -10.11 9.05
N THR A 351 -23.86 -9.60 8.52
CA THR A 351 -25.11 -10.33 8.47
C THR A 351 -25.12 -11.29 7.29
N THR A 352 -25.63 -12.51 7.50
CA THR A 352 -25.89 -13.47 6.43
C THR A 352 -26.84 -12.86 5.39
N VAL A 353 -26.40 -12.82 4.14
CA VAL A 353 -27.18 -12.29 3.03
C VAL A 353 -28.27 -13.27 2.60
N GLU A 354 -29.36 -12.73 2.08
CA GLU A 354 -30.45 -13.50 1.52
C GLU A 354 -30.50 -13.35 -0.01
N PRO A 355 -30.32 -14.41 -0.78
CA PRO A 355 -30.70 -14.38 -2.19
C PRO A 355 -32.20 -14.13 -2.34
N MET A 356 -32.57 -13.09 -3.07
CA MET A 356 -33.98 -12.71 -3.26
C MET A 356 -34.21 -12.22 -4.71
N VAL A 357 -35.36 -12.48 -5.26
CA VAL A 357 -35.79 -11.92 -6.55
C VAL A 357 -36.51 -10.61 -6.31
N LYS A 358 -35.96 -9.51 -6.78
CA LYS A 358 -36.55 -8.18 -6.64
C LYS A 358 -36.38 -7.36 -7.92
N PRO A 359 -37.31 -6.42 -8.21
CA PRO A 359 -37.13 -5.46 -9.29
C PRO A 359 -36.02 -4.46 -8.91
N GLN A 360 -34.99 -4.40 -9.73
CA GLN A 360 -33.81 -3.55 -9.55
C GLN A 360 -33.39 -2.92 -10.89
N TRP A 361 -32.48 -1.93 -10.81
CA TRP A 361 -31.85 -1.34 -11.97
C TRP A 361 -30.52 -2.02 -12.24
N PHE A 362 -30.28 -2.38 -13.51
CA PHE A 362 -29.09 -3.09 -13.95
C PHE A 362 -28.41 -2.41 -15.12
N VAL A 363 -27.09 -2.54 -15.18
CA VAL A 363 -26.27 -2.23 -16.36
C VAL A 363 -25.92 -3.53 -17.07
N LYS A 364 -26.14 -3.58 -18.40
CA LYS A 364 -25.70 -4.68 -19.27
C LYS A 364 -24.19 -4.59 -19.45
N MET A 365 -23.47 -5.55 -18.92
CA MET A 365 -22.02 -5.47 -18.85
C MET A 365 -21.29 -6.06 -20.07
N GLU A 366 -21.88 -7.01 -20.77
CA GLU A 366 -21.21 -7.70 -21.88
C GLU A 366 -20.68 -6.76 -22.98
N GLU A 367 -21.50 -5.78 -23.36
CA GLU A 367 -21.12 -4.79 -24.40
C GLU A 367 -20.04 -3.81 -23.91
N LEU A 368 -20.07 -3.45 -22.62
CA LEU A 368 -19.11 -2.54 -22.00
C LEU A 368 -17.76 -3.21 -21.69
N ALA A 369 -17.76 -4.53 -21.45
CA ALA A 369 -16.56 -5.27 -21.15
C ALA A 369 -15.63 -5.45 -22.36
N LYS A 370 -16.19 -5.63 -23.57
CA LYS A 370 -15.42 -5.87 -24.80
C LYS A 370 -14.37 -4.78 -25.09
N PRO A 371 -14.73 -3.48 -25.14
CA PRO A 371 -13.73 -2.43 -25.34
C PRO A 371 -12.69 -2.32 -24.21
N ALA A 372 -13.09 -2.64 -22.97
CA ALA A 372 -12.19 -2.65 -21.82
C ALA A 372 -11.13 -3.77 -21.90
N ILE A 373 -11.52 -4.96 -22.38
CA ILE A 373 -10.59 -6.07 -22.67
C ILE A 373 -9.64 -5.68 -23.81
N GLU A 374 -10.17 -5.08 -24.88
CA GLU A 374 -9.36 -4.62 -26.00
C GLU A 374 -8.32 -3.57 -25.62
N ALA A 375 -8.65 -2.65 -24.71
CA ALA A 375 -7.74 -1.60 -24.25
C ALA A 375 -6.44 -2.20 -23.64
N LEU A 376 -6.56 -3.24 -22.82
CA LEU A 376 -5.40 -3.94 -22.28
C LEU A 376 -4.62 -4.70 -23.37
N ASN A 377 -5.32 -5.41 -24.24
CA ASN A 377 -4.70 -6.21 -25.29
C ASN A 377 -3.96 -5.37 -26.34
N LYS A 378 -4.38 -4.13 -26.56
CA LYS A 378 -3.73 -3.16 -27.46
C LYS A 378 -2.60 -2.38 -26.81
N GLY A 379 -2.46 -2.45 -25.48
CA GLY A 379 -1.50 -1.64 -24.71
C GLY A 379 -1.93 -0.19 -24.48
N ASP A 380 -3.20 0.14 -24.65
CA ASP A 380 -3.78 1.45 -24.28
C ASP A 380 -3.90 1.59 -22.76
N LEU A 381 -3.87 0.46 -22.05
CA LEU A 381 -3.87 0.31 -20.59
C LEU A 381 -2.79 -0.68 -20.20
N GLU A 382 -1.95 -0.30 -19.22
CA GLU A 382 -0.87 -1.16 -18.69
C GLU A 382 -1.00 -1.29 -17.17
N PHE A 383 -0.72 -2.49 -16.63
CA PHE A 383 -0.62 -2.72 -15.19
C PHE A 383 0.83 -2.82 -14.74
N VAL A 384 1.12 -2.25 -13.59
CA VAL A 384 2.42 -2.39 -12.89
C VAL A 384 2.16 -2.95 -11.50
N PRO A 385 2.54 -4.20 -11.21
CA PRO A 385 3.15 -5.18 -12.13
C PRO A 385 2.15 -5.79 -13.13
N GLU A 386 2.66 -6.25 -14.25
CA GLU A 386 1.88 -6.76 -15.40
C GLU A 386 0.92 -7.93 -15.07
N ASN A 387 1.29 -8.75 -14.07
CA ASN A 387 0.48 -9.92 -13.68
C ASN A 387 -0.95 -9.57 -13.25
N TYR A 388 -1.22 -8.35 -12.75
CA TYR A 388 -2.56 -7.91 -12.39
C TYR A 388 -3.47 -7.65 -13.60
N GLY A 389 -2.90 -7.51 -14.79
CA GLY A 389 -3.66 -7.54 -16.04
C GLY A 389 -4.46 -8.83 -16.23
N LYS A 390 -3.93 -9.99 -15.77
CA LYS A 390 -4.66 -11.27 -15.80
C LYS A 390 -5.87 -11.26 -14.85
N THR A 391 -5.72 -10.67 -13.67
CA THR A 391 -6.84 -10.51 -12.72
C THR A 391 -7.92 -9.61 -13.30
N TYR A 392 -7.53 -8.50 -13.93
CA TYR A 392 -8.44 -7.59 -14.62
C TYR A 392 -9.23 -8.29 -15.74
N LEU A 393 -8.54 -9.06 -16.61
CA LEU A 393 -9.19 -9.83 -17.68
C LEU A 393 -10.15 -10.88 -17.14
N HIS A 394 -9.75 -11.64 -16.11
CA HIS A 394 -10.58 -12.65 -15.49
C HIS A 394 -11.94 -12.10 -15.03
N TRP A 395 -11.94 -10.91 -14.43
CA TRP A 395 -13.18 -10.25 -14.00
C TRP A 395 -14.05 -9.80 -15.18
N LEU A 396 -13.45 -9.27 -16.24
CA LEU A 396 -14.20 -8.82 -17.43
C LEU A 396 -14.76 -9.95 -18.26
N GLU A 397 -14.02 -11.06 -18.40
CA GLU A 397 -14.45 -12.24 -19.16
C GLU A 397 -15.61 -12.98 -18.49
N ASN A 398 -15.75 -12.86 -17.16
CA ASN A 398 -16.80 -13.50 -16.37
C ASN A 398 -17.83 -12.51 -15.82
N ILE A 399 -17.87 -11.27 -16.35
CA ILE A 399 -18.71 -10.21 -15.82
C ILE A 399 -20.18 -10.49 -16.05
N LYS A 400 -21.00 -10.28 -15.01
CA LYS A 400 -22.46 -10.34 -15.06
C LYS A 400 -23.04 -8.93 -15.05
N ASP A 401 -24.33 -8.83 -15.40
CA ASP A 401 -25.05 -7.56 -15.29
C ASP A 401 -24.95 -6.99 -13.89
N TRP A 402 -24.65 -5.71 -13.80
CA TRP A 402 -24.37 -5.02 -12.55
C TRP A 402 -25.64 -4.40 -11.97
N CYS A 403 -26.06 -4.81 -10.79
CA CYS A 403 -27.14 -4.19 -10.05
C CYS A 403 -26.67 -2.85 -9.47
N ILE A 404 -27.26 -1.74 -9.92
CA ILE A 404 -26.83 -0.37 -9.58
C ILE A 404 -27.77 0.35 -8.62
N SER A 405 -28.94 -0.20 -8.31
CA SER A 405 -29.90 0.42 -7.37
C SER A 405 -29.66 -0.02 -5.94
N ARG A 406 -29.79 0.91 -4.99
CA ARG A 406 -29.67 0.70 -3.55
C ARG A 406 -30.84 1.37 -2.86
N GLN A 407 -31.44 0.69 -1.87
CA GLN A 407 -32.57 1.20 -1.09
C GLN A 407 -32.08 2.06 0.08
N LEU A 408 -31.32 3.10 -0.25
CA LEU A 408 -30.68 4.03 0.69
C LEU A 408 -31.26 5.45 0.50
N TRP A 409 -31.03 6.28 1.50
CA TRP A 409 -31.35 7.71 1.39
C TRP A 409 -30.11 8.54 1.04
N TRP A 410 -28.93 8.09 1.46
CA TRP A 410 -27.64 8.74 1.20
C TRP A 410 -27.02 8.23 -0.12
N GLY A 411 -26.94 9.10 -1.10
CA GLY A 411 -26.42 8.80 -2.44
C GLY A 411 -27.16 9.53 -3.55
N HIS A 412 -26.76 9.30 -4.80
CA HIS A 412 -27.38 9.88 -5.99
C HIS A 412 -28.75 9.21 -6.26
N ARG A 413 -29.81 9.93 -6.12
CA ARG A 413 -31.15 9.42 -6.37
C ARG A 413 -31.34 9.13 -7.87
N ILE A 414 -31.90 7.97 -8.18
CA ILE A 414 -32.10 7.52 -9.56
C ILE A 414 -33.03 8.50 -10.32
N PRO A 415 -32.62 8.98 -11.52
CA PRO A 415 -33.37 9.99 -12.29
C PRO A 415 -34.49 9.35 -13.12
N ALA A 416 -35.30 8.53 -12.49
CA ALA A 416 -36.44 7.85 -13.08
C ALA A 416 -37.73 8.30 -12.40
N TYR A 417 -38.76 8.57 -13.18
CA TYR A 417 -40.04 9.11 -12.73
C TYR A 417 -41.16 8.22 -13.23
N TYR A 418 -42.07 7.81 -12.36
CA TYR A 418 -43.24 7.01 -12.65
C TYR A 418 -44.47 7.88 -12.68
N CYS A 419 -45.21 7.83 -13.79
CA CYS A 419 -46.51 8.48 -13.85
C CYS A 419 -47.51 7.64 -13.05
N GLU A 420 -48.11 8.20 -12.00
CA GLU A 420 -49.04 7.51 -11.14
C GLU A 420 -50.38 7.22 -11.84
N ASP A 421 -50.74 7.97 -12.89
CA ASP A 421 -52.01 7.80 -13.62
C ASP A 421 -51.91 6.76 -14.74
N CYS A 422 -50.80 6.61 -15.42
CA CYS A 422 -50.69 5.71 -16.58
C CYS A 422 -49.54 4.69 -16.51
N GLY A 423 -48.73 4.73 -15.44
CA GLY A 423 -47.61 3.81 -15.25
C GLY A 423 -46.40 4.04 -16.14
N GLU A 424 -46.36 5.12 -16.93
CA GLU A 424 -45.25 5.42 -17.82
C GLU A 424 -43.98 5.70 -17.06
N LEU A 425 -42.87 5.08 -17.46
CA LEU A 425 -41.55 5.32 -16.93
C LEU A 425 -40.81 6.39 -17.74
N ILE A 426 -40.36 7.45 -17.10
CA ILE A 426 -39.67 8.56 -17.70
C ILE A 426 -38.26 8.65 -17.07
N VAL A 427 -37.20 8.61 -17.86
CA VAL A 427 -35.85 8.83 -17.42
C VAL A 427 -35.33 10.14 -17.99
N SER A 428 -35.01 11.09 -17.10
CA SER A 428 -34.55 12.44 -17.49
C SER A 428 -33.67 13.04 -16.40
N LEU A 429 -32.78 13.99 -16.80
CA LEU A 429 -31.89 14.72 -15.89
C LEU A 429 -32.67 15.53 -14.86
N GLU A 430 -33.65 16.26 -15.36
CA GLU A 430 -34.50 17.09 -14.53
C GLU A 430 -35.88 16.43 -14.34
N LYS A 431 -36.55 16.76 -13.26
CA LYS A 431 -37.91 16.29 -13.02
C LYS A 431 -38.83 16.84 -14.12
N PRO A 432 -39.53 15.99 -14.90
CA PRO A 432 -40.46 16.45 -15.91
C PRO A 432 -41.63 17.20 -15.26
N GLU A 433 -42.15 18.21 -15.97
CA GLU A 433 -43.34 18.94 -15.52
C GLU A 433 -44.58 18.07 -15.62
N CYS A 434 -44.67 17.22 -16.64
CA CYS A 434 -45.79 16.29 -16.83
C CYS A 434 -45.37 15.03 -17.60
N CYS A 435 -46.18 13.98 -17.49
CA CYS A 435 -46.02 12.75 -18.24
C CYS A 435 -46.15 13.02 -19.76
N PRO A 436 -45.18 12.60 -20.58
CA PRO A 436 -45.23 12.78 -22.04
C PRO A 436 -46.41 12.05 -22.70
N LYS A 437 -46.88 10.95 -22.09
CA LYS A 437 -47.94 10.09 -22.62
C LYS A 437 -49.33 10.56 -22.26
N CYS A 438 -49.66 10.81 -21.01
CA CYS A 438 -50.98 11.17 -20.55
C CYS A 438 -51.13 12.63 -20.07
N LYS A 439 -50.04 13.40 -20.06
CA LYS A 439 -49.97 14.81 -19.60
C LYS A 439 -50.26 15.01 -18.12
N SER A 440 -50.33 13.98 -17.31
CA SER A 440 -50.49 14.10 -15.87
C SER A 440 -49.23 14.73 -15.19
N ALA A 441 -49.47 15.58 -14.20
CA ALA A 441 -48.42 16.13 -13.35
C ALA A 441 -48.08 15.23 -12.15
N SER A 442 -48.86 14.14 -11.94
CA SER A 442 -48.58 13.18 -10.83
C SER A 442 -47.46 12.24 -11.17
N LEU A 443 -46.24 12.71 -10.88
CA LEU A 443 -44.98 12.02 -11.13
C LEU A 443 -44.26 11.74 -9.83
N ARG A 444 -43.97 10.45 -9.54
CA ARG A 444 -43.18 10.00 -8.42
C ARG A 444 -41.80 9.60 -8.89
N GLN A 445 -40.76 10.21 -8.30
CA GLN A 445 -39.38 9.80 -8.55
C GLN A 445 -39.07 8.48 -7.87
N ASP A 446 -38.24 7.66 -8.49
CA ASP A 446 -37.71 6.43 -7.90
C ASP A 446 -37.10 6.72 -6.52
N ASP A 447 -37.32 5.86 -5.53
CA ASP A 447 -36.85 6.07 -4.17
C ASP A 447 -35.43 5.55 -3.96
N ASP A 448 -34.95 4.72 -4.86
CA ASP A 448 -33.62 4.12 -4.78
C ASP A 448 -32.54 5.15 -5.15
N THR A 449 -31.35 4.92 -4.63
CA THR A 449 -30.11 5.62 -4.97
C THR A 449 -29.19 4.72 -5.80
N LEU A 450 -28.22 5.32 -6.48
CA LEU A 450 -27.21 4.58 -7.22
C LEU A 450 -26.14 4.00 -6.29
N ASP A 451 -25.59 2.87 -6.67
CA ASP A 451 -24.39 2.28 -6.07
C ASP A 451 -23.25 3.31 -6.05
N THR A 452 -22.52 3.42 -4.93
CA THR A 452 -21.38 4.34 -4.80
C THR A 452 -20.33 4.14 -5.90
N TRP A 453 -20.15 2.90 -6.36
CA TRP A 453 -19.23 2.57 -7.43
C TRP A 453 -19.67 3.08 -8.82
N PHE A 454 -20.93 3.46 -8.98
CA PHE A 454 -21.41 4.08 -10.22
C PHE A 454 -20.87 5.50 -10.38
N SER A 455 -20.87 6.29 -9.32
CA SER A 455 -20.24 7.63 -9.30
C SER A 455 -18.73 7.53 -9.31
N SER A 456 -18.14 6.69 -8.44
CA SER A 456 -16.69 6.52 -8.34
C SER A 456 -16.04 6.07 -9.67
N ALA A 457 -16.79 5.41 -10.55
CA ALA A 457 -16.34 5.01 -11.89
C ALA A 457 -16.11 6.19 -12.85
N LEU A 458 -16.65 7.36 -12.55
CA LEU A 458 -16.54 8.56 -13.39
C LEU A 458 -15.41 9.49 -12.93
N TRP A 459 -14.81 9.20 -11.78
CA TRP A 459 -13.85 10.04 -11.08
C TRP A 459 -12.74 10.64 -11.96
N PRO A 460 -12.12 9.92 -12.91
CA PRO A 460 -11.03 10.46 -13.73
C PRO A 460 -11.45 11.61 -14.66
N PHE A 461 -12.72 11.75 -14.99
CA PHE A 461 -13.19 12.75 -15.94
C PHE A 461 -14.29 13.68 -15.41
N GLU A 462 -15.16 13.21 -14.49
CA GLU A 462 -16.16 14.09 -13.87
C GLU A 462 -15.53 15.19 -13.03
N THR A 463 -14.41 14.90 -12.33
CA THR A 463 -13.68 15.87 -11.51
C THR A 463 -13.05 17.00 -12.33
N LEU A 464 -12.79 16.75 -13.61
CA LEU A 464 -12.25 17.72 -14.56
C LEU A 464 -13.34 18.49 -15.33
N GLY A 465 -14.61 18.24 -15.01
CA GLY A 465 -15.75 18.99 -15.53
C GLY A 465 -16.58 18.32 -16.62
N TRP A 466 -16.25 17.05 -16.99
CA TRP A 466 -17.13 16.29 -17.88
C TRP A 466 -18.56 16.24 -17.31
N PRO A 467 -19.65 16.36 -18.10
CA PRO A 467 -19.74 16.24 -19.58
C PRO A 467 -19.39 17.49 -20.39
N GLU A 468 -19.08 18.62 -19.73
CA GLU A 468 -18.66 19.83 -20.45
C GLU A 468 -17.20 19.68 -20.94
N GLU A 469 -16.93 20.32 -22.08
CA GLU A 469 -15.60 20.37 -22.70
C GLU A 469 -14.72 21.47 -22.06
N THR A 470 -14.48 21.38 -20.74
CA THR A 470 -13.67 22.34 -20.00
C THR A 470 -12.21 22.35 -20.46
N GLU A 471 -11.47 23.42 -20.16
CA GLU A 471 -10.04 23.49 -20.44
C GLU A 471 -9.26 22.44 -19.65
N ASP A 472 -9.64 22.21 -18.40
CA ASP A 472 -9.05 21.19 -17.52
C ASP A 472 -9.24 19.79 -18.09
N TYR A 473 -10.47 19.44 -18.49
CA TYR A 473 -10.77 18.15 -19.11
C TYR A 473 -9.95 17.91 -20.39
N LYS A 474 -9.84 18.93 -21.24
CA LYS A 474 -9.07 18.82 -22.49
C LYS A 474 -7.57 18.65 -22.26
N TYR A 475 -7.03 19.23 -21.18
CA TYR A 475 -5.60 19.25 -20.92
C TYR A 475 -5.14 18.09 -20.04
N PHE A 476 -5.86 17.74 -18.97
CA PHE A 476 -5.46 16.76 -17.97
C PHE A 476 -6.03 15.35 -18.21
N TYR A 477 -6.99 15.18 -19.10
CA TYR A 477 -7.60 13.88 -19.43
C TYR A 477 -7.18 13.39 -20.84
N PRO A 478 -6.85 12.08 -21.03
CA PRO A 478 -6.75 11.01 -20.04
C PRO A 478 -5.63 11.21 -19.03
N THR A 479 -5.79 10.66 -17.84
CA THR A 479 -4.79 10.77 -16.79
C THR A 479 -3.60 9.84 -17.06
N ASP A 480 -2.47 10.01 -16.34
CA ASP A 480 -1.25 9.26 -16.65
C ASP A 480 -1.13 7.98 -15.84
N VAL A 481 -1.35 8.06 -14.53
CA VAL A 481 -1.22 6.93 -13.62
C VAL A 481 -2.38 6.90 -12.64
N LEU A 482 -2.98 5.73 -12.48
CA LEU A 482 -3.85 5.41 -11.35
C LEU A 482 -3.03 4.60 -10.34
N VAL A 483 -3.04 4.99 -9.07
CA VAL A 483 -2.42 4.22 -7.98
C VAL A 483 -3.52 3.66 -7.10
N THR A 484 -3.50 2.37 -6.82
CA THR A 484 -4.54 1.72 -6.01
C THR A 484 -4.11 0.36 -5.46
N GLY A 485 -4.79 -0.13 -4.43
CA GLY A 485 -4.63 -1.49 -3.93
C GLY A 485 -5.18 -2.55 -4.89
N TYR A 486 -4.62 -3.75 -4.85
CA TYR A 486 -5.08 -4.87 -5.68
C TYR A 486 -6.50 -5.34 -5.34
N ASP A 487 -6.97 -5.06 -4.15
CA ASP A 487 -8.27 -5.52 -3.63
C ASP A 487 -9.46 -4.77 -4.24
N ILE A 488 -9.25 -3.62 -4.90
CA ILE A 488 -10.30 -2.85 -5.57
C ILE A 488 -10.17 -2.80 -7.10
N ILE A 489 -9.40 -3.71 -7.71
CA ILE A 489 -9.30 -3.79 -9.17
C ILE A 489 -10.68 -3.98 -9.81
N PHE A 490 -11.48 -4.93 -9.32
CA PHE A 490 -12.82 -5.17 -9.82
C PHE A 490 -13.78 -4.02 -9.50
N PHE A 491 -13.77 -3.57 -8.25
CA PHE A 491 -14.73 -2.56 -7.80
C PHE A 491 -14.54 -1.21 -8.46
N TRP A 492 -13.29 -0.82 -8.70
CA TRP A 492 -12.98 0.54 -9.13
C TRP A 492 -12.28 0.61 -10.49
N VAL A 493 -11.15 -0.10 -10.67
CA VAL A 493 -10.37 -0.02 -11.91
C VAL A 493 -11.18 -0.46 -13.12
N VAL A 494 -11.79 -1.66 -13.06
CA VAL A 494 -12.64 -2.20 -14.14
C VAL A 494 -13.75 -1.22 -14.50
N ARG A 495 -14.42 -0.68 -13.48
CA ARG A 495 -15.56 0.24 -13.65
C ARG A 495 -15.14 1.58 -14.24
N MET A 496 -14.02 2.15 -13.82
CA MET A 496 -13.49 3.37 -14.42
C MET A 496 -13.12 3.16 -15.89
N VAL A 497 -12.52 2.03 -16.25
CA VAL A 497 -12.08 1.77 -17.63
C VAL A 497 -13.25 1.68 -18.56
N PHE A 498 -14.26 0.84 -18.29
CA PHE A 498 -15.40 0.74 -19.19
C PHE A 498 -16.24 2.02 -19.22
N SER A 499 -16.40 2.72 -18.09
CA SER A 499 -17.12 4.00 -18.05
C SER A 499 -16.37 5.09 -18.82
N GLY A 500 -15.05 5.18 -18.67
CA GLY A 500 -14.23 6.13 -19.43
C GLY A 500 -14.31 5.90 -20.93
N ILE A 501 -14.16 4.66 -21.39
CA ILE A 501 -14.27 4.32 -22.82
C ILE A 501 -15.68 4.61 -23.34
N GLU A 502 -16.72 4.21 -22.61
CA GLU A 502 -18.11 4.39 -23.03
C GLU A 502 -18.52 5.87 -23.11
N GLN A 503 -18.10 6.70 -22.13
CA GLN A 503 -18.53 8.10 -22.05
C GLN A 503 -17.64 9.06 -22.83
N THR A 504 -16.35 8.76 -22.95
CA THR A 504 -15.36 9.69 -23.52
C THR A 504 -14.68 9.16 -24.80
N GLY A 505 -14.83 7.88 -25.10
CA GLY A 505 -14.14 7.21 -26.20
C GLY A 505 -12.65 6.92 -25.94
N LYS A 506 -12.16 7.12 -24.71
CA LYS A 506 -10.75 6.95 -24.34
C LYS A 506 -10.62 6.14 -23.05
N THR A 507 -9.52 5.40 -22.92
CA THR A 507 -9.11 4.84 -21.61
C THR A 507 -8.86 5.98 -20.62
N PRO A 508 -9.37 5.89 -19.38
CA PRO A 508 -9.30 7.00 -18.42
C PRO A 508 -7.90 7.27 -17.90
N PHE A 509 -7.01 6.30 -17.94
CA PHE A 509 -5.60 6.38 -17.56
C PHE A 509 -4.76 5.40 -18.37
N LYS A 510 -3.46 5.72 -18.50
CA LYS A 510 -2.52 4.90 -19.28
C LYS A 510 -1.97 3.73 -18.48
N LYS A 511 -1.66 3.95 -17.19
CA LYS A 511 -1.03 2.97 -16.31
C LYS A 511 -1.79 2.82 -15.00
N VAL A 512 -1.81 1.59 -14.48
CA VAL A 512 -2.34 1.26 -13.16
C VAL A 512 -1.20 0.71 -12.32
N LEU A 513 -0.72 1.52 -11.37
CA LEU A 513 0.26 1.10 -10.38
C LEU A 513 -0.47 0.45 -9.21
N ILE A 514 -0.28 -0.84 -9.07
CA ILE A 514 -0.89 -1.62 -7.99
C ILE A 514 0.06 -1.70 -6.81
N HIS A 515 -0.45 -1.39 -5.63
CA HIS A 515 0.26 -1.64 -4.37
C HIS A 515 -0.41 -2.75 -3.56
N GLY A 516 0.37 -3.34 -2.64
CA GLY A 516 -0.13 -4.33 -1.68
C GLY A 516 -0.77 -3.67 -0.47
N LEU A 517 -1.20 -4.50 0.48
CA LEU A 517 -1.81 -4.06 1.73
C LEU A 517 -0.74 -3.88 2.82
N VAL A 518 -0.98 -2.91 3.73
CA VAL A 518 -0.19 -2.78 4.95
C VAL A 518 -0.76 -3.72 6.01
N ARG A 519 0.08 -4.61 6.51
CA ARG A 519 -0.24 -5.62 7.51
C ARG A 519 0.45 -5.31 8.84
N ASP A 520 -0.06 -5.84 9.93
CA ASP A 520 0.61 -5.75 11.22
C ASP A 520 1.94 -6.55 11.25
N ASP A 521 2.65 -6.50 12.34
CA ASP A 521 3.92 -7.21 12.55
C ASP A 521 3.80 -8.75 12.46
N GLN A 522 2.60 -9.29 12.70
CA GLN A 522 2.28 -10.71 12.57
C GLN A 522 1.82 -11.09 11.14
N GLY A 523 1.68 -10.12 10.25
CA GLY A 523 1.21 -10.33 8.86
C GLY A 523 -0.30 -10.40 8.70
N ARG A 524 -1.09 -10.01 9.71
CA ARG A 524 -2.55 -9.97 9.64
C ARG A 524 -3.00 -8.65 9.01
N LYS A 525 -4.12 -8.69 8.28
CA LYS A 525 -4.75 -7.47 7.76
C LYS A 525 -5.14 -6.57 8.94
N MET A 526 -4.78 -5.28 8.87
CA MET A 526 -5.20 -4.30 9.88
C MET A 526 -6.71 -4.04 9.76
N SER A 527 -7.42 -4.14 10.88
CA SER A 527 -8.84 -3.84 10.94
C SER A 527 -9.24 -3.28 12.32
N LYS A 528 -10.34 -2.52 12.34
CA LYS A 528 -10.89 -1.99 13.60
C LYS A 528 -11.39 -3.09 14.52
N SER A 529 -11.93 -4.17 13.96
CA SER A 529 -12.44 -5.32 14.71
C SER A 529 -11.35 -6.13 15.43
N LEU A 530 -10.14 -6.18 14.86
CA LEU A 530 -8.99 -6.83 15.48
C LEU A 530 -8.22 -5.92 16.44
N GLY A 531 -8.53 -4.61 16.47
CA GLY A 531 -7.84 -3.64 17.32
C GLY A 531 -6.34 -3.46 16.98
N ASN A 532 -5.92 -3.90 15.80
CA ASN A 532 -4.53 -3.82 15.32
C ASN A 532 -4.31 -2.67 14.31
N GLY A 533 -5.30 -1.81 14.12
CA GLY A 533 -5.17 -0.63 13.26
C GLY A 533 -4.28 0.43 13.91
N ILE A 534 -3.34 0.97 13.14
CA ILE A 534 -2.43 2.04 13.56
C ILE A 534 -2.88 3.35 12.89
N ASP A 535 -3.08 4.40 13.69
CA ASP A 535 -3.36 5.74 13.18
C ASP A 535 -2.07 6.38 12.66
N PRO A 536 -2.01 6.81 11.38
CA PRO A 536 -0.86 7.52 10.85
C PRO A 536 -0.47 8.76 11.68
N LEU A 537 -1.44 9.48 12.25
CA LEU A 537 -1.16 10.68 13.05
C LEU A 537 -0.41 10.38 14.36
N GLU A 538 -0.62 9.23 15.00
CA GLU A 538 0.13 8.81 16.17
C GLU A 538 1.62 8.59 15.83
N ILE A 539 1.88 8.00 14.67
CA ILE A 539 3.25 7.81 14.19
C ILE A 539 3.90 9.14 13.82
N ILE A 540 3.17 10.02 13.13
CA ILE A 540 3.63 11.36 12.76
C ILE A 540 3.96 12.17 14.02
N GLY A 541 3.09 12.17 15.02
CA GLY A 541 3.30 12.88 16.30
C GLY A 541 4.53 12.39 17.07
N THR A 542 4.94 11.13 16.88
CA THR A 542 6.09 10.55 17.58
C THR A 542 7.40 10.67 16.79
N TYR A 543 7.35 10.50 15.47
CA TYR A 543 8.53 10.33 14.63
C TYR A 543 8.65 11.34 13.48
N GLY A 544 7.58 12.06 13.16
CA GLY A 544 7.47 12.96 12.02
C GLY A 544 6.92 12.28 10.75
N ALA A 545 6.36 13.10 9.85
CA ALA A 545 5.76 12.64 8.60
C ALA A 545 6.79 12.04 7.64
N ASP A 546 7.98 12.63 7.53
CA ASP A 546 9.05 12.11 6.67
C ASP A 546 9.50 10.71 7.08
N ALA A 547 9.58 10.43 8.41
CA ALA A 547 9.93 9.11 8.91
C ALA A 547 8.86 8.06 8.58
N LEU A 548 7.58 8.41 8.65
CA LEU A 548 6.49 7.55 8.23
C LEU A 548 6.55 7.27 6.73
N ARG A 549 6.64 8.31 5.90
CA ARG A 549 6.70 8.22 4.43
C ARG A 549 7.87 7.33 3.99
N MET A 550 9.05 7.59 4.51
CA MET A 550 10.24 6.78 4.22
C MET A 550 10.03 5.32 4.60
N THR A 551 9.45 5.04 5.78
CA THR A 551 9.18 3.66 6.24
C THR A 551 8.24 2.91 5.30
N LEU A 552 7.16 3.56 4.84
CA LEU A 552 6.18 2.97 3.93
C LEU A 552 6.74 2.71 2.53
N LEU A 553 7.74 3.48 2.11
CA LEU A 553 8.34 3.37 0.78
C LEU A 553 9.59 2.48 0.77
N THR A 554 10.32 2.36 1.90
CA THR A 554 11.52 1.51 1.98
C THR A 554 11.17 0.03 1.78
N GLY A 555 11.80 -0.59 0.78
CA GLY A 555 11.58 -2.00 0.42
C GLY A 555 10.18 -2.28 -0.13
N ASN A 556 9.39 -1.25 -0.45
CA ASN A 556 8.11 -1.41 -1.12
C ASN A 556 8.34 -1.83 -2.58
N ALA A 557 7.67 -2.91 -2.99
CA ALA A 557 7.65 -3.37 -4.37
C ALA A 557 6.20 -3.39 -4.88
N PRO A 558 5.95 -2.97 -6.12
CA PRO A 558 4.60 -2.97 -6.68
C PRO A 558 3.88 -4.31 -6.51
N GLY A 559 2.63 -4.27 -6.07
CA GLY A 559 1.77 -5.43 -5.88
C GLY A 559 2.02 -6.28 -4.63
N ASN A 560 3.05 -6.02 -3.85
CA ASN A 560 3.39 -6.82 -2.68
C ASN A 560 2.89 -6.20 -1.38
N ASP A 561 2.36 -7.06 -0.49
CA ASP A 561 2.01 -6.66 0.87
C ASP A 561 3.26 -6.30 1.67
N MET A 562 3.11 -5.33 2.58
CA MET A 562 4.17 -4.97 3.50
C MET A 562 3.75 -5.13 4.96
N ARG A 563 4.71 -5.51 5.82
CA ARG A 563 4.50 -5.52 7.27
C ARG A 563 5.02 -4.22 7.88
N PHE A 564 4.22 -3.64 8.75
CA PHE A 564 4.59 -2.43 9.46
C PHE A 564 5.25 -2.77 10.80
N TYR A 565 6.43 -2.18 11.04
CA TYR A 565 7.19 -2.34 12.28
C TYR A 565 7.62 -0.96 12.81
N HIS A 566 7.38 -0.70 14.10
CA HIS A 566 7.85 0.53 14.75
C HIS A 566 9.37 0.72 14.69
N SER A 567 10.14 -0.37 14.75
CA SER A 567 11.60 -0.33 14.63
C SER A 567 12.09 0.21 13.27
N ARG A 568 11.32 0.01 12.20
CA ARG A 568 11.63 0.61 10.89
C ARG A 568 11.40 2.12 10.88
N VAL A 569 10.39 2.61 11.59
CA VAL A 569 10.15 4.05 11.73
C VAL A 569 11.28 4.72 12.51
N GLU A 570 11.78 4.06 13.55
CA GLU A 570 12.97 4.51 14.28
C GLU A 570 14.22 4.58 13.40
N ALA A 571 14.44 3.57 12.55
CA ALA A 571 15.53 3.58 11.58
C ALA A 571 15.42 4.74 10.59
N SER A 572 14.21 5.00 10.06
CA SER A 572 13.93 6.15 9.19
C SER A 572 14.20 7.48 9.89
N ARG A 573 13.74 7.65 11.14
CA ARG A 573 14.05 8.85 11.95
C ARG A 573 15.57 9.02 12.16
N ASN A 574 16.29 7.93 12.41
CA ASN A 574 17.74 7.98 12.59
C ASN A 574 18.45 8.39 11.30
N PHE A 575 17.94 7.97 10.14
CA PHE A 575 18.44 8.46 8.85
C PHE A 575 18.20 9.97 8.69
N MET A 576 17.00 10.48 9.03
CA MET A 576 16.73 11.92 9.02
C MET A 576 17.73 12.69 9.90
N ASN A 577 17.98 12.20 11.11
CA ASN A 577 18.96 12.80 12.01
C ASN A 577 20.39 12.78 11.43
N LYS A 578 20.76 11.75 10.68
CA LYS A 578 22.07 11.68 10.00
C LYS A 578 22.18 12.75 8.93
N VAL A 579 21.17 12.87 8.06
CA VAL A 579 21.12 13.92 7.02
C VAL A 579 21.21 15.31 7.64
N TRP A 580 20.43 15.55 8.70
CA TRP A 580 20.43 16.81 9.43
C TRP A 580 21.79 17.19 10.00
N ASN A 581 22.44 16.23 10.68
CA ASN A 581 23.74 16.47 11.28
C ASN A 581 24.85 16.67 10.23
N ALA A 582 24.80 15.94 9.12
CA ALA A 582 25.72 16.13 8.00
C ALA A 582 25.59 17.55 7.40
N SER A 583 24.35 17.98 7.17
CA SER A 583 24.04 19.32 6.65
C SER A 583 24.47 20.42 7.64
N ARG A 584 24.19 20.24 8.91
CA ARG A 584 24.62 21.16 9.98
C ARG A 584 26.14 21.25 10.05
N PHE A 585 26.87 20.13 9.99
CA PHE A 585 28.32 20.10 9.93
C PHE A 585 28.86 20.89 8.73
N LEU A 586 28.28 20.73 7.56
CA LEU A 586 28.64 21.44 6.35
C LEU A 586 28.47 22.95 6.55
N PHE A 587 27.29 23.40 6.96
CA PHE A 587 26.98 24.83 7.10
C PHE A 587 27.86 25.53 8.15
N MET A 588 28.24 24.83 9.22
CA MET A 588 29.18 25.37 10.24
C MET A 588 30.59 25.66 9.67
N ASN A 589 30.95 25.04 8.53
CA ASN A 589 32.23 25.27 7.83
C ASN A 589 32.17 26.34 6.76
N VAL A 590 30.98 26.90 6.44
CA VAL A 590 30.81 27.98 5.47
C VAL A 590 30.68 29.31 6.22
N LYS A 591 31.79 29.98 6.48
CA LYS A 591 31.84 31.32 7.07
C LYS A 591 31.87 32.38 5.96
N GLU A 592 31.88 33.67 6.29
CA GLU A 592 31.88 34.73 5.29
C GLU A 592 33.11 34.70 4.33
N GLU A 593 34.30 34.33 4.85
CA GLU A 593 35.52 34.20 4.02
C GLU A 593 35.37 33.06 2.99
N GLU A 594 34.82 31.92 3.40
CA GLU A 594 34.53 30.80 2.52
C GLU A 594 33.44 31.13 1.49
N LYS A 595 32.42 31.89 1.89
CA LYS A 595 31.38 32.37 0.99
C LYS A 595 31.94 33.30 -0.10
N GLU A 596 32.82 34.26 0.28
CA GLU A 596 33.50 35.12 -0.68
C GLU A 596 34.37 34.30 -1.67
N ALA A 597 35.03 33.27 -1.16
CA ALA A 597 35.82 32.38 -1.98
C ALA A 597 34.95 31.57 -2.98
N LEU A 598 33.77 31.06 -2.54
CA LEU A 598 32.81 30.39 -3.42
C LEU A 598 32.24 31.35 -4.49
N LEU A 599 31.91 32.59 -4.12
CA LEU A 599 31.44 33.61 -5.07
C LEU A 599 32.52 33.96 -6.13
N SER A 600 33.78 33.88 -5.75
CA SER A 600 34.91 34.14 -6.67
C SER A 600 35.00 33.10 -7.82
N LEU A 601 34.44 31.86 -7.60
CA LEU A 601 34.41 30.84 -8.65
C LEU A 601 33.51 31.24 -9.83
N VAL A 602 32.49 32.05 -9.59
CA VAL A 602 31.58 32.58 -10.63
C VAL A 602 31.95 34.01 -11.06
N GLY A 603 32.98 34.58 -10.48
CA GLY A 603 33.43 35.93 -10.79
C GLY A 603 32.46 37.06 -10.43
N LYS A 604 31.58 36.84 -9.47
CA LYS A 604 30.54 37.76 -9.03
C LYS A 604 30.70 38.09 -7.55
N LYS A 605 30.25 39.29 -7.15
CA LYS A 605 30.17 39.69 -5.74
C LYS A 605 28.91 39.13 -5.05
N GLU A 606 27.86 38.92 -5.82
CA GLU A 606 26.57 38.33 -5.40
C GLU A 606 26.13 37.34 -6.47
N ALA A 607 25.71 36.16 -6.06
CA ALA A 607 25.16 35.13 -6.93
C ALA A 607 24.24 34.23 -6.11
N SER A 608 23.26 33.62 -6.77
CA SER A 608 22.40 32.60 -6.14
C SER A 608 23.17 31.29 -5.90
N LEU A 609 22.67 30.43 -5.04
CA LEU A 609 23.21 29.09 -4.86
C LEU A 609 23.29 28.33 -6.20
N GLU A 610 22.24 28.40 -7.01
CA GLU A 610 22.16 27.75 -8.32
C GLU A 610 23.26 28.26 -9.26
N GLU A 611 23.52 29.56 -9.29
CA GLU A 611 24.61 30.14 -10.11
C GLU A 611 25.97 29.64 -9.63
N VAL A 612 26.22 29.60 -8.30
CA VAL A 612 27.50 29.10 -7.75
C VAL A 612 27.69 27.63 -8.09
N LEU A 613 26.64 26.82 -8.00
CA LEU A 613 26.71 25.37 -8.26
C LEU A 613 26.60 24.99 -9.76
N SER A 614 26.30 25.94 -10.65
CA SER A 614 26.28 25.73 -12.11
C SER A 614 27.66 25.67 -12.73
N VAL A 615 28.67 26.34 -12.12
CA VAL A 615 30.04 26.36 -12.59
C VAL A 615 30.82 25.20 -11.97
N ILE A 616 31.30 24.29 -12.82
CA ILE A 616 32.17 23.19 -12.39
C ILE A 616 33.60 23.71 -12.27
N PRO A 617 34.19 23.72 -11.05
CA PRO A 617 35.53 24.19 -10.85
C PRO A 617 36.54 23.27 -11.53
N LYS A 618 37.67 23.86 -11.97
CA LYS A 618 38.86 23.13 -12.36
C LYS A 618 39.65 22.68 -11.12
N ASN A 619 40.57 21.72 -11.30
CA ASN A 619 41.46 21.22 -10.23
C ASN A 619 40.77 20.54 -9.05
N LEU A 620 39.63 19.93 -9.27
CA LEU A 620 38.96 19.08 -8.26
C LEU A 620 39.89 17.95 -7.80
N ALA A 621 39.99 17.74 -6.51
CA ALA A 621 40.79 16.64 -5.96
C ALA A 621 40.15 15.29 -6.26
N LEU A 622 40.90 14.19 -6.15
CA LEU A 622 40.44 12.84 -6.42
C LEU A 622 39.14 12.50 -5.65
N ALA A 623 39.06 12.84 -4.36
CA ALA A 623 37.88 12.60 -3.54
C ALA A 623 36.66 13.40 -4.04
N ASP A 624 36.87 14.64 -4.51
CA ASP A 624 35.80 15.49 -5.04
C ASP A 624 35.27 14.91 -6.35
N GLN A 625 36.15 14.50 -7.26
CA GLN A 625 35.79 13.85 -8.53
C GLN A 625 35.04 12.51 -8.28
N TRP A 626 35.56 11.71 -7.34
CA TRP A 626 34.94 10.44 -6.96
C TRP A 626 33.48 10.61 -6.48
N ILE A 627 33.24 11.51 -5.52
CA ILE A 627 31.88 11.67 -4.96
C ILE A 627 30.93 12.33 -5.98
N LEU A 628 31.42 13.24 -6.82
CA LEU A 628 30.61 13.86 -7.87
C LEU A 628 30.21 12.83 -8.92
N SER A 629 31.09 11.93 -9.33
CA SER A 629 30.79 10.83 -10.25
C SER A 629 29.78 9.85 -9.65
N LYS A 630 29.96 9.44 -8.40
CA LYS A 630 29.01 8.61 -7.66
C LYS A 630 27.63 9.26 -7.54
N CYS A 631 27.60 10.56 -7.22
CA CYS A 631 26.36 11.34 -7.16
C CYS A 631 25.65 11.37 -8.51
N ASN A 632 26.38 11.63 -9.57
CA ASN A 632 25.89 11.71 -10.95
C ASN A 632 25.30 10.37 -11.43
N HIS A 633 25.96 9.25 -11.17
CA HIS A 633 25.43 7.92 -11.44
C HIS A 633 24.18 7.61 -10.59
N THR A 634 24.17 8.03 -9.32
CA THR A 634 22.97 7.89 -8.45
C THR A 634 21.78 8.65 -9.02
N VAL A 635 21.97 9.86 -9.56
CA VAL A 635 20.92 10.62 -10.25
C VAL A 635 20.29 9.79 -11.38
N SER A 636 21.13 9.19 -12.24
CA SER A 636 20.66 8.36 -13.36
C SER A 636 19.88 7.13 -12.88
N GLU A 637 20.41 6.40 -11.88
CA GLU A 637 19.78 5.19 -11.35
C GLU A 637 18.45 5.50 -10.68
N VAL A 638 18.38 6.54 -9.84
CA VAL A 638 17.16 6.97 -9.13
C VAL A 638 16.08 7.40 -10.13
N THR A 639 16.46 8.21 -11.13
CA THR A 639 15.53 8.67 -12.16
C THR A 639 14.91 7.49 -12.92
N ARG A 640 15.74 6.53 -13.36
CA ARG A 640 15.29 5.34 -14.06
C ARG A 640 14.31 4.50 -13.21
N ASN A 641 14.64 4.28 -11.92
CA ASN A 641 13.78 3.51 -11.03
C ASN A 641 12.44 4.21 -10.76
N LEU A 642 12.44 5.54 -10.58
CA LEU A 642 11.20 6.31 -10.44
C LEU A 642 10.33 6.25 -11.70
N GLU A 643 10.93 6.30 -12.89
CA GLU A 643 10.21 6.17 -14.16
C GLU A 643 9.66 4.76 -14.39
N SER A 644 10.30 3.74 -13.81
CA SER A 644 9.84 2.34 -13.82
C SER A 644 8.89 2.00 -12.67
N PHE A 645 8.55 2.96 -11.81
CA PHE A 645 7.73 2.77 -10.59
C PHE A 645 8.36 1.88 -9.51
N ASP A 646 9.68 1.69 -9.54
CA ASP A 646 10.45 0.99 -8.52
C ASP A 646 10.87 1.95 -7.39
N LEU A 647 9.88 2.58 -6.73
CA LEU A 647 10.11 3.65 -5.76
C LEU A 647 10.96 3.19 -4.57
N GLY A 648 10.75 1.96 -4.09
CA GLY A 648 11.54 1.39 -3.00
C GLY A 648 13.02 1.26 -3.37
N ILE A 649 13.33 0.81 -4.59
CA ILE A 649 14.70 0.69 -5.08
C ILE A 649 15.32 2.08 -5.25
N ALA A 650 14.57 3.05 -5.78
CA ALA A 650 15.03 4.43 -5.91
C ALA A 650 15.42 5.00 -4.53
N LEU A 651 14.59 4.82 -3.51
CA LEU A 651 14.85 5.27 -2.14
C LEU A 651 16.08 4.59 -1.53
N ASP A 652 16.24 3.27 -1.71
CA ASP A 652 17.40 2.52 -1.22
C ASP A 652 18.72 3.06 -1.84
N LYS A 653 18.71 3.40 -3.14
CA LYS A 653 19.87 4.02 -3.81
C LYS A 653 20.23 5.38 -3.21
N ILE A 654 19.22 6.22 -2.96
CA ILE A 654 19.42 7.54 -2.32
C ILE A 654 19.95 7.37 -0.90
N GLN A 655 19.36 6.48 -0.12
CA GLN A 655 19.73 6.22 1.26
C GLN A 655 21.18 5.73 1.36
N ASN A 656 21.55 4.74 0.55
CA ASN A 656 22.91 4.19 0.52
C ASN A 656 23.93 5.25 0.09
N PHE A 657 23.62 6.05 -0.94
CA PHE A 657 24.51 7.12 -1.37
C PHE A 657 24.73 8.15 -0.26
N ILE A 658 23.65 8.65 0.36
CA ILE A 658 23.76 9.68 1.42
C ILE A 658 24.46 9.12 2.65
N TRP A 659 24.07 7.92 3.10
CA TRP A 659 24.60 7.36 4.34
C TRP A 659 26.04 6.92 4.20
N GLU A 660 26.32 6.05 3.22
CA GLU A 660 27.64 5.45 3.07
C GLU A 660 28.61 6.37 2.33
N GLU A 661 28.29 6.73 1.05
CA GLU A 661 29.26 7.41 0.21
C GLU A 661 29.49 8.86 0.65
N PHE A 662 28.42 9.61 0.90
CA PHE A 662 28.53 11.01 1.28
C PHE A 662 28.93 11.20 2.74
N CYS A 663 28.18 10.62 3.71
CA CYS A 663 28.43 10.87 5.13
C CYS A 663 29.61 10.08 5.68
N ASP A 664 29.68 8.76 5.44
CA ASP A 664 30.69 7.91 6.08
C ASP A 664 32.06 7.97 5.37
N TRP A 665 32.08 8.30 4.08
CA TRP A 665 33.33 8.39 3.34
C TRP A 665 33.71 9.82 2.99
N TYR A 666 32.93 10.51 2.14
CA TYR A 666 33.38 11.78 1.58
C TYR A 666 33.58 12.85 2.65
N ILE A 667 32.62 13.05 3.54
CA ILE A 667 32.75 14.03 4.63
C ILE A 667 34.01 13.76 5.47
N GLU A 668 34.31 12.51 5.79
CA GLU A 668 35.50 12.15 6.56
C GLU A 668 36.80 12.38 5.74
N MET A 669 36.80 12.10 4.45
CA MET A 669 37.95 12.35 3.55
C MET A 669 38.33 13.82 3.47
N VAL A 670 37.34 14.74 3.52
CA VAL A 670 37.58 16.17 3.33
C VAL A 670 37.80 16.96 4.62
N LYS A 671 37.55 16.38 5.80
CA LYS A 671 37.79 17.05 7.09
C LYS A 671 39.16 17.70 7.21
N PRO A 672 40.29 17.08 6.82
CA PRO A 672 41.60 17.72 6.90
C PRO A 672 41.68 19.02 6.07
N ARG A 673 40.98 19.06 4.92
CA ARG A 673 40.93 20.25 4.05
C ARG A 673 40.04 21.34 4.67
N LEU A 674 38.95 20.98 5.29
CA LEU A 674 38.01 21.90 5.96
C LEU A 674 38.62 22.59 7.17
N TYR A 675 39.54 21.91 7.88
CA TYR A 675 40.20 22.43 9.08
C TYR A 675 41.53 23.15 8.76
N SER A 676 41.92 23.22 7.47
CA SER A 676 43.08 24.00 7.06
C SER A 676 42.80 25.51 7.11
N GLU A 677 43.86 26.33 7.14
CA GLU A 677 43.80 27.80 7.19
C GLU A 677 43.28 28.50 5.91
N GLY A 678 42.42 27.85 5.14
CA GLY A 678 41.84 28.40 3.90
C GLY A 678 42.56 27.93 2.64
N GLY A 679 42.26 28.58 1.49
CA GLY A 679 42.89 28.31 0.19
C GLY A 679 41.97 27.54 -0.78
N GLU A 680 42.39 27.43 -2.05
CA GLU A 680 41.62 26.83 -3.16
C GLU A 680 41.11 25.42 -2.82
N SER A 681 41.95 24.59 -2.20
CA SER A 681 41.54 23.20 -1.82
C SER A 681 40.34 23.15 -0.90
N LYS A 682 40.23 24.04 0.09
CA LYS A 682 39.07 24.13 0.99
C LYS A 682 37.86 24.64 0.26
N THR A 683 37.98 25.65 -0.60
CA THR A 683 36.88 26.18 -1.41
C THR A 683 36.31 25.13 -2.32
N LEU A 684 37.16 24.32 -3.00
CA LEU A 684 36.72 23.23 -3.87
C LEU A 684 36.00 22.12 -3.09
N ALA A 685 36.50 21.78 -1.89
CA ALA A 685 35.80 20.80 -1.01
C ALA A 685 34.41 21.31 -0.57
N LEU A 686 34.29 22.60 -0.17
CA LEU A 686 33.02 23.20 0.20
C LEU A 686 32.05 23.29 -0.98
N TRP A 687 32.52 23.66 -2.16
CA TRP A 687 31.71 23.65 -3.36
C TRP A 687 31.17 22.25 -3.67
N THR A 688 32.00 21.22 -3.58
CA THR A 688 31.61 19.83 -3.81
C THR A 688 30.60 19.37 -2.77
N LEU A 689 30.84 19.69 -1.48
CA LEU A 689 29.87 19.37 -0.40
C LEU A 689 28.51 19.99 -0.65
N LEU A 690 28.45 21.28 -1.02
CA LEU A 690 27.20 21.97 -1.34
C LEU A 690 26.53 21.37 -2.58
N LYS A 691 27.27 21.08 -3.65
CA LYS A 691 26.73 20.47 -4.87
C LYS A 691 26.12 19.11 -4.61
N VAL A 692 26.85 18.25 -3.89
CA VAL A 692 26.37 16.91 -3.54
C VAL A 692 25.20 16.95 -2.57
N LEU A 693 25.23 17.84 -1.57
CA LEU A 693 24.10 18.02 -0.64
C LEU A 693 22.84 18.46 -1.39
N LYS A 694 22.91 19.54 -2.17
CA LYS A 694 21.78 20.05 -2.95
C LYS A 694 21.17 18.98 -3.85
N THR A 695 22.03 18.22 -4.56
CA THR A 695 21.59 17.12 -5.43
C THR A 695 20.92 16.00 -4.60
N SER A 696 21.52 15.62 -3.47
CA SER A 696 20.96 14.62 -2.55
C SER A 696 19.60 15.03 -1.99
N LEU A 697 19.47 16.30 -1.59
CA LEU A 697 18.18 16.85 -1.13
C LEU A 697 17.13 16.82 -2.23
N SER A 698 17.51 17.14 -3.47
CA SER A 698 16.59 17.09 -4.62
C SER A 698 16.10 15.67 -4.90
N LEU A 699 17.00 14.67 -4.85
CA LEU A 699 16.62 13.25 -5.02
C LEU A 699 15.75 12.73 -3.88
N LEU A 700 16.02 13.15 -2.64
CA LEU A 700 15.30 12.70 -1.45
C LEU A 700 13.95 13.41 -1.27
N HIS A 701 13.79 14.62 -1.83
CA HIS A 701 12.61 15.47 -1.62
C HIS A 701 11.26 14.80 -1.92
N PRO A 702 11.07 14.03 -3.01
CA PRO A 702 9.82 13.32 -3.25
C PRO A 702 9.42 12.36 -2.12
N PHE A 703 10.39 11.81 -1.40
CA PHE A 703 10.21 10.83 -0.33
C PHE A 703 10.07 11.50 1.05
N CYS A 704 10.92 12.48 1.33
CA CYS A 704 11.06 13.15 2.63
C CYS A 704 11.02 14.67 2.44
N PRO A 705 9.83 15.23 2.13
CA PRO A 705 9.73 16.61 1.67
C PRO A 705 10.03 17.66 2.74
N PHE A 706 9.71 17.41 4.01
CA PHE A 706 9.83 18.42 5.06
C PHE A 706 11.28 18.72 5.46
N ILE A 707 12.03 17.68 5.81
CA ILE A 707 13.43 17.85 6.20
C ILE A 707 14.27 18.40 5.06
N THR A 708 14.00 17.95 3.83
CA THR A 708 14.76 18.39 2.65
C THR A 708 14.48 19.85 2.32
N GLU A 709 13.24 20.31 2.42
CA GLU A 709 12.90 21.73 2.24
C GLU A 709 13.53 22.60 3.32
N GLU A 710 13.52 22.18 4.59
CA GLU A 710 14.12 22.94 5.70
C GLU A 710 15.63 23.09 5.57
N ILE A 711 16.31 22.00 5.20
CA ILE A 711 17.77 22.04 4.96
C ILE A 711 18.08 22.91 3.74
N TYR A 712 17.31 22.79 2.65
CA TYR A 712 17.49 23.60 1.45
C TYR A 712 17.26 25.10 1.71
N ASP A 713 16.28 25.47 2.53
CA ASP A 713 16.07 26.87 2.95
C ASP A 713 17.28 27.44 3.70
N THR A 714 17.98 26.59 4.45
CA THR A 714 19.21 27.00 5.14
C THR A 714 20.37 27.10 4.15
N GLU A 715 20.54 26.13 3.25
CA GLU A 715 21.56 26.12 2.20
C GLU A 715 21.43 27.36 1.29
N LYS A 716 20.22 27.60 0.83
CA LYS A 716 19.87 28.77 0.01
C LYS A 716 20.16 30.08 0.70
N SER A 717 20.00 30.16 2.03
CA SER A 717 20.27 31.38 2.82
C SER A 717 21.76 31.78 2.87
N LEU A 718 22.65 30.87 2.43
CA LEU A 718 24.09 31.20 2.29
C LEU A 718 24.33 32.22 1.18
N PHE A 719 23.50 32.25 0.17
CA PHE A 719 23.66 33.09 -1.01
C PHE A 719 22.36 33.86 -1.30
N PRO A 720 22.38 35.16 -1.59
CA PRO A 720 21.19 35.91 -1.99
C PRO A 720 20.70 35.44 -3.37
N GLY A 721 19.37 35.33 -3.53
CA GLY A 721 18.80 34.91 -4.83
C GLY A 721 17.29 34.73 -4.77
N GLU A 722 16.69 34.21 -5.84
CA GLU A 722 15.27 33.92 -5.91
C GLU A 722 14.81 32.91 -4.84
N GLU A 723 13.68 33.19 -4.22
CA GLU A 723 13.06 32.30 -3.23
C GLU A 723 12.32 31.12 -3.87
N LYS A 724 12.99 30.26 -4.63
CA LYS A 724 12.40 29.03 -5.11
C LYS A 724 12.33 27.99 -3.98
N MET A 725 11.21 27.30 -3.88
CA MET A 725 11.06 26.12 -3.02
C MET A 725 11.75 24.93 -3.67
N LEU A 726 12.27 23.98 -2.88
CA LEU A 726 12.96 22.80 -3.43
C LEU A 726 12.07 21.99 -4.36
N MET A 727 10.79 21.83 -4.02
CA MET A 727 9.81 21.11 -4.85
C MET A 727 9.51 21.77 -6.22
N LEU A 728 9.86 23.05 -6.39
CA LEU A 728 9.74 23.80 -7.64
C LEU A 728 11.09 23.98 -8.35
N SER A 729 12.17 23.44 -7.78
CA SER A 729 13.48 23.39 -8.44
C SER A 729 13.51 22.28 -9.50
N GLU A 730 14.46 22.36 -10.39
CA GLU A 730 14.64 21.37 -11.46
C GLU A 730 15.19 20.04 -10.89
N TRP A 731 14.62 18.93 -11.39
CA TRP A 731 15.15 17.61 -11.10
C TRP A 731 16.57 17.46 -11.63
N PRO A 732 17.51 16.95 -10.83
CA PRO A 732 18.87 16.76 -11.30
C PRO A 732 18.94 15.75 -12.46
N VAL A 733 19.79 16.04 -13.42
CA VAL A 733 20.04 15.18 -14.58
C VAL A 733 21.49 14.73 -14.62
N PHE A 734 21.74 13.57 -15.21
CA PHE A 734 23.10 13.10 -15.46
C PHE A 734 23.84 14.09 -16.35
N ALA A 735 25.06 14.48 -15.95
CA ALA A 735 25.93 15.41 -16.67
C ALA A 735 27.25 14.70 -17.03
N GLU A 736 27.60 14.66 -18.31
CA GLU A 736 28.83 14.00 -18.78
C GLU A 736 30.08 14.63 -18.17
N GLU A 737 30.05 15.94 -17.89
CA GLU A 737 31.16 16.69 -17.31
C GLU A 737 31.42 16.30 -15.82
N LEU A 738 30.50 15.62 -15.19
CA LEU A 738 30.62 15.09 -13.81
C LEU A 738 30.84 13.57 -13.78
N ASP A 739 31.09 12.94 -14.93
CA ASP A 739 31.48 11.53 -15.01
C ASP A 739 33.01 11.39 -14.94
N PHE A 740 33.50 11.12 -13.74
CA PHE A 740 34.94 10.89 -13.47
C PHE A 740 35.18 9.40 -13.21
N SER A 741 34.89 8.54 -14.20
CA SER A 741 34.95 7.08 -14.08
C SER A 741 36.30 6.54 -13.59
N GLU A 742 37.44 7.18 -13.92
CA GLU A 742 38.77 6.78 -13.42
C GLU A 742 38.92 7.13 -11.93
N ALA A 743 38.51 8.34 -11.53
CA ALA A 743 38.54 8.73 -10.11
C ALA A 743 37.59 7.84 -9.25
N GLU A 744 36.48 7.38 -9.84
CA GLU A 744 35.57 6.44 -9.16
C GLU A 744 36.26 5.09 -8.90
N LYS A 745 36.97 4.52 -9.86
CA LYS A 745 37.75 3.28 -9.69
C LYS A 745 38.87 3.44 -8.65
N GLU A 746 39.59 4.55 -8.69
CA GLU A 746 40.64 4.86 -7.72
C GLU A 746 40.05 4.99 -6.30
N GLY A 747 38.96 5.72 -6.15
CA GLY A 747 38.27 5.91 -4.88
C GLY A 747 37.77 4.59 -4.29
N GLU A 748 37.17 3.71 -5.08
CA GLU A 748 36.73 2.38 -4.61
C GLU A 748 37.90 1.51 -4.16
N THR A 749 39.03 1.57 -4.87
CA THR A 749 40.27 0.87 -4.47
C THR A 749 40.82 1.37 -3.12
N ILE A 750 40.80 2.69 -2.91
CA ILE A 750 41.18 3.29 -1.62
C ILE A 750 40.24 2.84 -0.50
N LYS A 751 38.94 2.85 -0.74
CA LYS A 751 37.93 2.39 0.23
C LYS A 751 38.15 0.94 0.60
N GLU A 752 38.42 0.07 -0.37
CA GLU A 752 38.71 -1.34 -0.15
C GLU A 752 39.95 -1.54 0.74
N ALA A 753 41.02 -0.81 0.45
CA ALA A 753 42.25 -0.84 1.25
C ALA A 753 42.01 -0.35 2.70
N VAL A 754 41.27 0.76 2.85
CA VAL A 754 40.92 1.30 4.18
C VAL A 754 40.02 0.33 4.94
N ARG A 755 39.01 -0.29 4.29
CA ARG A 755 38.14 -1.32 4.91
C ARG A 755 38.96 -2.52 5.38
N ALA A 756 39.90 -3.01 4.56
CA ALA A 756 40.75 -4.13 4.89
C ALA A 756 41.58 -3.85 6.15
N ILE A 757 42.18 -2.65 6.25
CA ILE A 757 42.93 -2.24 7.43
C ILE A 757 42.04 -2.12 8.67
N ARG A 758 40.84 -1.52 8.53
CA ARG A 758 39.89 -1.41 9.63
C ARG A 758 39.44 -2.77 10.14
N ASN A 759 39.21 -3.75 9.26
CA ASN A 759 38.83 -5.11 9.63
C ASN A 759 39.93 -5.78 10.47
N ILE A 760 41.20 -5.73 10.03
CA ILE A 760 42.32 -6.24 10.82
C ILE A 760 42.37 -5.60 12.21
N ARG A 761 42.23 -4.28 12.27
CA ARG A 761 42.23 -3.55 13.54
C ARG A 761 41.09 -3.95 14.47
N THR A 762 39.89 -4.20 13.87
CA THR A 762 38.73 -4.66 14.63
C THR A 762 38.91 -6.09 15.15
N GLU A 763 39.39 -7.01 14.31
CA GLU A 763 39.67 -8.39 14.69
C GLU A 763 40.70 -8.50 15.80
N MET A 764 41.65 -7.57 15.80
CA MET A 764 42.73 -7.51 16.83
C MET A 764 42.40 -6.59 18.01
N ASN A 765 41.16 -6.03 18.07
CA ASN A 765 40.70 -5.09 19.09
C ASN A 765 41.62 -3.89 19.30
N VAL A 766 42.19 -3.33 18.21
CA VAL A 766 43.09 -2.17 18.24
C VAL A 766 42.27 -0.88 18.40
N PRO A 767 42.48 -0.09 19.46
CA PRO A 767 41.71 1.16 19.64
C PRO A 767 42.11 2.22 18.58
N PRO A 768 41.17 3.11 18.19
CA PRO A 768 41.45 4.19 17.23
C PRO A 768 42.64 5.09 17.58
N SER A 769 42.90 5.28 18.88
CA SER A 769 44.03 6.11 19.38
C SER A 769 45.40 5.52 19.08
N LYS A 770 45.48 4.17 18.88
CA LYS A 770 46.74 3.50 18.55
C LYS A 770 46.96 3.53 17.05
N LYS A 771 47.93 4.30 16.57
CA LYS A 771 48.26 4.38 15.15
C LYS A 771 49.27 3.32 14.76
N ALA A 772 49.23 2.82 13.52
CA ALA A 772 50.10 1.79 13.00
C ALA A 772 50.75 2.22 11.68
N THR A 773 51.93 1.74 11.41
CA THR A 773 52.53 1.86 10.07
C THR A 773 51.85 0.88 9.14
N VAL A 774 51.48 1.36 7.95
CA VAL A 774 50.83 0.59 6.90
C VAL A 774 51.75 0.42 5.71
N TYR A 775 52.10 -0.82 5.36
CA TYR A 775 52.83 -1.13 4.17
C TYR A 775 51.87 -1.61 3.09
N ILE A 776 51.93 -1.02 1.91
CA ILE A 776 51.12 -1.44 0.73
C ILE A 776 52.09 -1.90 -0.35
N VAL A 777 52.03 -3.19 -0.66
CA VAL A 777 52.89 -3.82 -1.67
C VAL A 777 52.08 -4.13 -2.91
N SER A 778 52.50 -3.62 -4.05
CA SER A 778 51.88 -3.88 -5.36
C SER A 778 52.88 -3.83 -6.48
N GLU A 779 52.81 -4.76 -7.43
CA GLU A 779 53.58 -4.72 -8.67
C GLU A 779 53.03 -3.70 -9.67
N ASP A 780 51.73 -3.33 -9.55
CA ASP A 780 51.05 -2.37 -10.42
C ASP A 780 51.51 -0.93 -10.11
N GLU A 781 52.20 -0.29 -11.04
CA GLU A 781 52.72 1.08 -10.91
C GLU A 781 51.57 2.10 -10.80
N GLY A 782 50.47 1.93 -11.55
CA GLY A 782 49.29 2.80 -11.48
C GLY A 782 48.70 2.79 -10.07
N LEU A 783 48.50 1.60 -9.50
CA LEU A 783 47.98 1.44 -8.17
C LEU A 783 48.90 2.03 -7.09
N ARG A 784 50.21 1.87 -7.21
CA ARG A 784 51.16 2.53 -6.29
C ARG A 784 51.05 4.07 -6.37
N LYS A 785 50.85 4.65 -7.55
CA LYS A 785 50.63 6.10 -7.72
C LYS A 785 49.35 6.54 -7.03
N THR A 786 48.24 5.82 -7.24
CA THR A 786 46.96 6.08 -6.56
C THR A 786 47.11 6.11 -5.05
N PHE A 787 47.73 5.09 -4.46
CA PHE A 787 47.94 5.03 -3.01
C PHE A 787 48.87 6.12 -2.50
N THR A 788 49.90 6.47 -3.27
CA THR A 788 50.85 7.54 -2.93
C THR A 788 50.16 8.90 -2.82
N HIS A 789 49.32 9.24 -3.77
CA HIS A 789 48.51 10.47 -3.74
C HIS A 789 47.43 10.47 -2.66
N SER A 790 47.05 9.29 -2.14
CA SER A 790 45.96 9.11 -1.23
C SER A 790 46.38 8.81 0.23
N LYS A 791 47.66 8.96 0.59
CA LYS A 791 48.22 8.70 1.92
C LYS A 791 47.44 9.39 3.03
N VAL A 792 46.95 10.59 2.79
CA VAL A 792 46.16 11.37 3.75
C VAL A 792 44.89 10.63 4.19
N PHE A 793 44.27 9.85 3.31
CA PHE A 793 43.06 9.10 3.62
C PHE A 793 43.36 7.91 4.55
N PHE A 794 44.49 7.25 4.38
CA PHE A 794 44.90 6.18 5.29
C PHE A 794 45.23 6.71 6.70
N ALA A 795 45.88 7.90 6.75
CA ALA A 795 46.14 8.54 8.05
C ALA A 795 44.85 8.90 8.81
N THR A 796 43.87 9.41 8.08
CA THR A 796 42.60 9.87 8.66
C THR A 796 41.61 8.70 8.90
N LEU A 797 41.44 7.85 7.89
CA LEU A 797 40.37 6.85 7.90
C LEU A 797 40.82 5.47 8.43
N ALA A 798 42.09 5.12 8.28
CA ALA A 798 42.65 3.84 8.72
C ALA A 798 43.53 3.95 9.97
N TYR A 799 43.64 5.17 10.55
CA TYR A 799 44.50 5.46 11.70
C TYR A 799 45.96 5.07 11.46
N ALA A 800 46.44 5.28 10.21
CA ALA A 800 47.84 5.05 9.87
C ALA A 800 48.74 6.14 10.47
N GLN A 801 49.91 5.76 11.06
CA GLN A 801 50.93 6.67 11.49
C GLN A 801 51.78 7.09 10.30
N ASP A 802 52.15 6.12 9.45
CA ASP A 802 52.84 6.28 8.18
C ASP A 802 52.32 5.28 7.16
N VAL A 803 52.43 5.59 5.86
CA VAL A 803 52.03 4.72 4.75
C VAL A 803 53.18 4.56 3.81
N ILE A 804 53.75 3.37 3.78
CA ILE A 804 54.86 2.98 2.94
C ILE A 804 54.37 2.17 1.76
N ILE A 805 54.55 2.69 0.53
CA ILE A 805 54.06 2.06 -0.68
C ILE A 805 55.26 1.61 -1.49
N GLN A 806 55.34 0.33 -1.80
CA GLN A 806 56.48 -0.30 -2.40
C GLN A 806 56.11 -1.46 -3.35
N GLN A 807 57.07 -1.91 -4.12
CA GLN A 807 56.85 -2.95 -5.11
C GLN A 807 56.96 -4.37 -4.53
N ASP A 808 57.78 -4.57 -3.54
CA ASP A 808 58.08 -5.87 -2.92
C ASP A 808 58.02 -5.82 -1.38
N ARG A 809 58.31 -6.91 -0.72
CA ARG A 809 58.23 -7.05 0.78
C ARG A 809 59.46 -6.55 1.53
N THR A 810 60.40 -5.86 0.88
CA THR A 810 61.66 -5.42 1.54
C THR A 810 61.36 -4.50 2.73
N GLY A 811 61.98 -4.78 3.85
CA GLY A 811 61.83 -3.99 5.07
C GLY A 811 60.53 -4.18 5.87
N ILE A 812 59.64 -5.12 5.47
CA ILE A 812 58.45 -5.45 6.21
C ILE A 812 58.80 -6.51 7.26
N PRO A 813 58.41 -6.32 8.53
CA PRO A 813 58.60 -7.35 9.59
C PRO A 813 57.97 -8.69 9.23
N GLU A 814 58.65 -9.80 9.56
CA GLU A 814 58.16 -11.15 9.26
C GLU A 814 56.82 -11.47 9.95
N ASN A 815 56.62 -10.90 11.16
CA ASN A 815 55.39 -11.07 11.93
C ASN A 815 54.27 -10.05 11.62
N ALA A 816 54.39 -9.28 10.51
CA ALA A 816 53.39 -8.33 10.11
C ALA A 816 52.09 -9.05 9.70
N VAL A 817 50.95 -8.59 10.22
CA VAL A 817 49.62 -9.08 9.80
C VAL A 817 49.37 -8.59 8.37
N SER A 818 48.90 -9.49 7.51
CA SER A 818 48.67 -9.18 6.11
C SER A 818 47.20 -9.39 5.69
N VAL A 819 46.74 -8.58 4.76
CA VAL A 819 45.48 -8.76 4.06
C VAL A 819 45.69 -8.50 2.58
N LEU A 820 45.04 -9.36 1.77
CA LEU A 820 45.07 -9.24 0.31
C LEU A 820 43.88 -8.41 -0.15
N ILE A 821 44.15 -7.44 -1.00
CA ILE A 821 43.17 -6.74 -1.84
C ILE A 821 43.48 -6.97 -3.32
N PRO A 822 42.59 -6.66 -4.26
CA PRO A 822 42.88 -6.80 -5.67
C PRO A 822 44.19 -6.10 -6.08
N LYS A 823 45.15 -6.86 -6.58
CA LYS A 823 46.48 -6.40 -7.06
C LYS A 823 47.40 -5.77 -6.00
N ALA A 824 47.11 -5.88 -4.69
CA ALA A 824 47.98 -5.40 -3.65
C ALA A 824 47.90 -6.22 -2.37
N ASN A 825 48.99 -6.26 -1.61
CA ASN A 825 49.05 -6.81 -0.27
C ASN A 825 49.30 -5.69 0.76
N ILE A 826 48.48 -5.67 1.81
CA ILE A 826 48.63 -4.68 2.89
C ILE A 826 49.21 -5.40 4.10
N PHE A 827 50.23 -4.79 4.74
CA PHE A 827 50.83 -5.35 5.93
C PHE A 827 50.85 -4.31 7.06
N LEU A 828 50.56 -4.77 8.27
CA LEU A 828 50.62 -3.95 9.48
C LEU A 828 51.55 -4.67 10.47
N PRO A 829 52.65 -4.02 10.94
CA PRO A 829 53.53 -4.58 11.96
C PRO A 829 52.74 -4.99 13.20
N PHE A 830 52.93 -6.21 13.69
CA PHE A 830 52.22 -6.70 14.86
C PHE A 830 52.49 -5.85 16.11
N SER A 831 53.69 -5.35 16.26
CA SER A 831 54.10 -4.45 17.34
C SER A 831 53.32 -3.15 17.43
N ASP A 832 52.87 -2.66 16.23
CA ASP A 832 52.08 -1.44 16.15
C ASP A 832 50.60 -1.68 16.49
N LEU A 833 50.12 -2.91 16.36
CA LEU A 833 48.71 -3.27 16.60
C LEU A 833 48.44 -3.66 18.05
N VAL A 834 49.41 -4.35 18.69
CA VAL A 834 49.23 -4.89 20.03
C VAL A 834 50.32 -4.31 20.96
N ASP A 835 49.92 -3.95 22.16
CA ASP A 835 50.87 -3.72 23.25
C ASP A 835 51.34 -5.09 23.75
N LEU A 836 52.57 -5.47 23.36
CA LEU A 836 53.07 -6.81 23.62
C LEU A 836 53.09 -7.15 25.12
N ASP A 837 53.35 -6.15 25.96
CA ASP A 837 53.37 -6.37 27.41
C ASP A 837 51.97 -6.49 28.00
N GLN A 838 51.03 -5.64 27.57
CA GLN A 838 49.63 -5.75 27.94
C GLN A 838 48.96 -7.01 27.38
N GLU A 839 49.28 -7.41 26.16
CA GLU A 839 48.71 -8.64 25.57
C GLU A 839 49.29 -9.89 26.23
N ARG A 840 50.56 -9.88 26.57
CA ARG A 840 51.17 -10.96 27.39
C ARG A 840 50.48 -11.08 28.75
N GLU A 841 50.29 -9.97 29.43
CA GLU A 841 49.57 -9.95 30.72
C GLU A 841 48.11 -10.41 30.58
N ARG A 842 47.44 -10.00 29.50
CA ARG A 842 46.08 -10.42 29.19
C ARG A 842 46.00 -11.92 28.91
N LEU A 843 46.88 -12.44 28.07
CA LEU A 843 46.96 -13.86 27.75
C LEU A 843 47.34 -14.70 28.97
N GLU A 844 48.17 -14.20 29.88
CA GLU A 844 48.47 -14.82 31.13
C GLU A 844 47.27 -14.91 32.08
N LYS A 845 46.54 -13.82 32.21
CA LYS A 845 45.27 -13.80 32.96
C LYS A 845 44.24 -14.75 32.38
N GLU A 846 44.13 -14.77 31.04
CA GLU A 846 43.19 -15.65 30.34
C GLU A 846 43.60 -17.13 30.43
N GLU A 847 44.86 -17.42 30.33
CA GLU A 847 45.42 -18.76 30.59
C GLU A 847 45.11 -19.23 32.02
N GLU A 848 45.30 -18.37 32.99
CA GLU A 848 45.01 -18.71 34.42
C GLU A 848 43.51 -18.92 34.64
N ARG A 849 42.69 -18.08 34.00
CA ARG A 849 41.22 -18.20 34.03
C ARG A 849 40.77 -19.53 33.42
N LEU A 850 41.22 -19.84 32.20
CA LEU A 850 40.87 -21.06 31.50
C LEU A 850 41.34 -22.32 32.24
N LYS A 851 42.54 -22.32 32.82
CA LYS A 851 43.05 -23.41 33.66
C LYS A 851 42.14 -23.64 34.88
N LYS A 852 41.69 -22.56 35.56
CA LYS A 852 40.76 -22.64 36.67
C LYS A 852 39.42 -23.22 36.28
N GLU A 853 38.86 -22.77 35.12
CA GLU A 853 37.59 -23.29 34.63
C GLU A 853 37.67 -24.76 34.18
N ILE A 854 38.77 -25.16 33.54
CA ILE A 854 39.02 -26.56 33.19
C ILE A 854 39.09 -27.40 34.47
N GLN A 855 39.87 -26.95 35.47
CA GLN A 855 40.03 -27.65 36.76
C GLN A 855 38.69 -27.76 37.50
N ARG A 856 37.84 -26.75 37.42
CA ARG A 856 36.49 -26.74 37.99
C ARG A 856 35.56 -27.74 37.27
N ALA A 857 35.51 -27.71 35.95
CA ALA A 857 34.71 -28.62 35.15
C ALA A 857 35.16 -30.07 35.31
N GLU A 858 36.47 -30.35 35.29
CA GLU A 858 37.04 -31.67 35.54
C GLU A 858 36.83 -32.14 36.99
N GLY A 859 36.87 -31.20 37.96
CA GLY A 859 36.55 -31.51 39.34
C GLY A 859 35.09 -31.94 39.54
N MET A 860 34.18 -31.30 38.81
CA MET A 860 32.77 -31.70 38.81
C MET A 860 32.58 -33.07 38.12
N LEU A 861 33.26 -33.32 37.02
CA LEU A 861 33.22 -34.60 36.28
C LEU A 861 33.93 -35.76 37.00
N LYS A 862 34.80 -35.50 37.98
CA LYS A 862 35.46 -36.50 38.87
C LYS A 862 34.67 -36.75 40.16
N ASN A 863 33.62 -35.95 40.45
CA ASN A 863 32.84 -36.08 41.67
C ASN A 863 31.76 -37.15 41.52
N GLU A 864 31.96 -38.31 42.13
CA GLU A 864 31.02 -39.45 42.10
C GLU A 864 29.61 -39.09 42.57
N ARG A 865 29.45 -38.14 43.49
CA ARG A 865 28.14 -37.64 43.94
C ARG A 865 27.45 -36.81 42.89
N PHE A 866 28.20 -36.08 42.08
CA PHE A 866 27.67 -35.32 40.94
C PHE A 866 27.24 -36.29 39.83
N LEU A 867 28.12 -37.19 39.41
CA LEU A 867 27.84 -38.17 38.34
C LEU A 867 26.65 -39.09 38.66
N SER A 868 26.43 -39.39 39.95
CA SER A 868 25.32 -40.29 40.34
C SER A 868 23.98 -39.59 40.55
N LYS A 869 23.95 -38.24 40.72
CA LYS A 869 22.74 -37.48 41.02
C LYS A 869 22.33 -36.43 39.96
N ALA A 870 23.23 -36.04 39.09
CA ALA A 870 22.94 -35.05 38.05
C ALA A 870 22.23 -35.68 36.84
N PRO A 871 21.29 -34.98 36.18
CA PRO A 871 20.73 -35.39 34.91
C PRO A 871 21.83 -35.59 33.86
N LYS A 872 21.69 -36.57 32.99
CA LYS A 872 22.68 -36.86 31.91
C LYS A 872 22.99 -35.63 31.05
N GLU A 873 22.01 -34.80 30.79
CA GLU A 873 22.17 -33.54 30.04
C GLU A 873 23.13 -32.56 30.71
N LYS A 874 23.11 -32.47 32.06
CA LYS A 874 24.03 -31.61 32.81
C LYS A 874 25.47 -32.17 32.86
N VAL A 875 25.62 -33.45 32.84
CA VAL A 875 26.94 -34.06 32.76
C VAL A 875 27.56 -33.81 31.40
N GLN A 876 26.75 -33.98 30.34
CA GLN A 876 27.18 -33.72 28.97
C GLN A 876 27.51 -32.23 28.75
N GLU A 877 26.72 -31.31 29.32
CA GLU A 877 27.00 -29.86 29.30
C GLU A 877 28.35 -29.50 29.95
N GLU A 878 28.72 -30.15 31.03
CA GLU A 878 30.02 -29.91 31.68
C GLU A 878 31.17 -30.54 30.91
N GLU A 879 30.96 -31.69 30.25
CA GLU A 879 31.94 -32.28 29.31
C GLU A 879 32.19 -31.38 28.10
N GLU A 880 31.14 -30.84 27.50
CA GLU A 880 31.25 -29.91 26.38
C GLU A 880 31.97 -28.60 26.80
N LYS A 881 31.67 -28.07 27.98
CA LYS A 881 32.37 -26.90 28.54
C LYS A 881 33.86 -27.20 28.76
N ALA A 882 34.22 -28.36 29.35
CA ALA A 882 35.60 -28.75 29.56
C ALA A 882 36.36 -28.85 28.23
N MET A 883 35.75 -29.44 27.21
CA MET A 883 36.34 -29.58 25.88
C MET A 883 36.51 -28.20 25.21
N LYS A 884 35.52 -27.35 25.31
CA LYS A 884 35.58 -25.96 24.79
C LYS A 884 36.68 -25.15 25.46
N TYR A 885 36.80 -25.22 26.79
CA TYR A 885 37.84 -24.48 27.52
C TYR A 885 39.25 -25.02 27.21
N ARG A 886 39.42 -26.32 26.95
CA ARG A 886 40.69 -26.88 26.48
C ARG A 886 41.09 -26.37 25.11
N GLN A 887 40.17 -26.33 24.18
CA GLN A 887 40.40 -25.73 22.82
C GLN A 887 40.79 -24.27 22.93
N MET A 888 40.09 -23.49 23.78
CA MET A 888 40.42 -22.09 24.02
C MET A 888 41.81 -21.92 24.66
N LEU A 889 42.15 -22.80 25.59
CA LEU A 889 43.48 -22.77 26.23
C LEU A 889 44.59 -23.10 25.22
N GLU A 890 44.36 -24.06 24.32
CA GLU A 890 45.34 -24.40 23.28
C GLU A 890 45.57 -23.18 22.34
N GLN A 891 44.52 -22.49 21.95
CA GLN A 891 44.62 -21.25 21.15
C GLN A 891 45.35 -20.13 21.88
N VAL A 892 45.14 -19.98 23.21
CA VAL A 892 45.85 -18.99 24.04
C VAL A 892 47.33 -19.34 24.14
N LEU A 893 47.69 -20.61 24.29
CA LEU A 893 49.09 -21.08 24.36
C LEU A 893 49.81 -20.92 23.01
N GLU A 894 49.14 -21.22 21.89
CA GLU A 894 49.69 -20.98 20.56
C GLU A 894 49.96 -19.49 20.34
N ARG A 895 49.02 -18.64 20.77
CA ARG A 895 49.13 -17.18 20.67
C ARG A 895 50.26 -16.64 21.55
N LYS A 896 50.42 -17.16 22.79
CA LYS A 896 51.59 -16.84 23.65
C LYS A 896 52.91 -17.24 23.02
N LYS A 897 52.97 -18.39 22.36
CA LYS A 897 54.17 -18.88 21.67
C LYS A 897 54.53 -17.98 20.46
N ALA A 898 53.53 -17.45 19.77
CA ALA A 898 53.73 -16.51 18.67
C ALA A 898 54.23 -15.13 19.15
N LEU A 899 54.03 -14.81 20.45
CA LEU A 899 54.49 -13.53 21.06
C LEU A 899 55.84 -13.66 21.78
N SER A 900 56.39 -14.83 21.91
CA SER A 900 57.70 -15.08 22.48
C SER A 900 58.77 -15.09 21.37
#